data_6863940ccc81aa0d8036762f28a9e9d0
#
_entry.id   6863940ccc81aa0d8036762f28a9e9d0
#
_cell.length_a   1.000
_cell.length_b   1.000
_cell.length_c   1.000
_cell.angle_alpha   90.00
_cell.angle_beta   90.00
_cell.angle_gamma   90.00
#
_symmetry.space_group_name_H-M   'P 1'
#
loop_
_entity.id
_entity.type
_entity.pdbx_description
1 polymer ?
#
loop_
_entity_poly.entity_id
_entity_poly.type
_entity_poly.pdbx_seq_one_letter_code
_entity_poly.pdbx_strand_id
1 'polypeptide(L)'
;MILKASQRGGGMQLAVHLLKPENEHVELHEISGFVADDLAGAFKETYAISKGTRCKHFLFSLSLNPPETENVPVEVFEDAIARIEAKMGLAGQPRAIVFHEKQGRRHAHCVWSRIDAAKMKAINLPHFKLKLTELSRQIYLEQGWDMPRGLEDFADRDLLNYSQAEARQAKRVRRDARALKAMFQKCWAGSDSRAAFAHALKELGFVLARGDRRGFVAVDAAGEVYAIARWVGVKTKEVRARLGDLEGLPNVEEAIAILSRSFDVENFKTQRQAVAQDEQRKELLEQKRRSLVAEQRGEREVLRDMQQARLAVEATAHTKNLPTGLKATWAKMTGVYQRLSAENETQIKDALQRDRHEQQALIQRHLKARRALQHEFVQFEYHRELNAKSTQRDIGARLPDAKFAPEPAPLRPEYDPAQPLIIQPDEDRLSIAEKVARDPAHILQVIADKKEAFTRADILRALLKYIPDPIELRSAADTAMRSPDLIEVKAGSEPRYSTQEFLSIKATLSANARVMASSSGASVPRKHTDAAIAKGNAALQKLAGANLSAEQETAIRHVLTSGQLSCVIGLAGAGKSTMLSAARHAWEKQGLQVIGAALSGKAADGLESASGIVSRTLASLEYSWQNGYSLLSQNSVLVIDEAGMVGTKQLARFVSAAKKSGATLILVGDPEQLQPIQAGRPFKDIALETGAARLTEIRRQRQEWQRQASISLAEGRCADAIDTYRRQGFVSTAIDTPEAITKLAQDYVADMELNGSNVSRLALTHRRKDVHAINQAIRSLRKSGGDLAVEALFQTEHGPRAFAKGDRIVFTRNDRDLDVKNGSFCTVEEADVGQLRVRIDADGSEKSRLITIMPDHYTAFDHGNACTIHKSQGATVNNAYVLGSRTMDRVGRGNSDQLLR
;
A
#
# COMPACT_ATOMS: atom_id res chain seq x y z
N MET A 1 5.49 -31.23 -7.33
CA MET A 1 4.40 -30.24 -7.04
C MET A 1 4.97 -29.13 -6.16
N ILE A 2 4.86 -27.85 -6.54
CA ILE A 2 5.38 -26.73 -5.73
C ILE A 2 4.40 -26.43 -4.60
N LEU A 3 4.87 -26.50 -3.36
CA LEU A 3 4.11 -26.29 -2.15
C LEU A 3 4.43 -24.92 -1.53
N LYS A 4 3.41 -24.03 -1.40
CA LYS A 4 3.57 -22.71 -0.79
C LYS A 4 2.54 -22.52 0.32
N ALA A 5 2.99 -22.27 1.56
CA ALA A 5 2.12 -22.14 2.70
C ALA A 5 2.33 -20.86 3.50
N SER A 6 1.30 -20.48 4.22
CA SER A 6 1.29 -19.34 5.16
C SER A 6 0.33 -19.60 6.33
N GLN A 7 0.65 -19.04 7.49
CA GLN A 7 -0.24 -19.03 8.65
C GLN A 7 -1.07 -17.73 8.60
N ARG A 8 -2.39 -17.83 8.82
CA ARG A 8 -3.31 -16.68 8.64
C ARG A 8 -4.30 -16.55 9.82
N GLY A 9 -4.64 -15.29 10.14
CA GLY A 9 -5.66 -14.93 11.11
C GLY A 9 -6.94 -14.35 10.51
N GLY A 10 -6.93 -13.98 9.23
CA GLY A 10 -8.07 -13.36 8.52
C GLY A 10 -8.92 -14.41 7.77
N GLY A 11 -9.73 -15.21 8.48
CA GLY A 11 -10.52 -16.30 7.88
C GLY A 11 -11.50 -15.82 6.80
N MET A 12 -12.28 -14.78 7.07
CA MET A 12 -13.24 -14.24 6.10
C MET A 12 -12.55 -13.70 4.81
N GLN A 13 -11.45 -12.97 4.96
CA GLN A 13 -10.69 -12.47 3.81
C GLN A 13 -10.11 -13.63 2.97
N LEU A 14 -9.70 -14.72 3.64
CA LEU A 14 -9.21 -15.91 2.96
C LEU A 14 -10.33 -16.63 2.21
N ALA A 15 -11.52 -16.79 2.81
CA ALA A 15 -12.67 -17.39 2.15
C ALA A 15 -13.07 -16.61 0.88
N VAL A 16 -13.20 -15.28 0.98
CA VAL A 16 -13.47 -14.41 -0.17
C VAL A 16 -12.37 -14.54 -1.24
N HIS A 17 -11.10 -14.62 -0.84
CA HIS A 17 -10.00 -14.79 -1.78
C HIS A 17 -10.04 -16.13 -2.52
N LEU A 18 -10.36 -17.21 -1.84
CA LEU A 18 -10.46 -18.55 -2.42
C LEU A 18 -11.68 -18.71 -3.35
N LEU A 19 -12.75 -17.97 -3.10
CA LEU A 19 -13.99 -18.01 -3.92
C LEU A 19 -14.05 -16.91 -5.01
N LYS A 20 -12.94 -16.19 -5.25
CA LYS A 20 -12.93 -15.08 -6.24
C LYS A 20 -13.33 -15.53 -7.65
N PRO A 21 -14.21 -14.76 -8.32
CA PRO A 21 -14.67 -15.05 -9.68
C PRO A 21 -13.60 -14.82 -10.76
N GLU A 22 -12.42 -14.30 -10.42
CA GLU A 22 -11.28 -14.14 -11.33
C GLU A 22 -10.71 -15.48 -11.83
N ASN A 23 -11.01 -16.59 -11.16
CA ASN A 23 -10.67 -17.93 -11.61
C ASN A 23 -11.73 -18.41 -12.61
N GLU A 24 -11.30 -19.09 -13.67
CA GLU A 24 -12.20 -19.64 -14.70
C GLU A 24 -13.14 -20.69 -14.11
N HIS A 25 -12.65 -21.44 -13.11
CA HIS A 25 -13.45 -22.35 -12.31
C HIS A 25 -12.90 -22.44 -10.88
N VAL A 26 -13.84 -22.51 -9.91
CA VAL A 26 -13.57 -22.73 -8.49
C VAL A 26 -14.45 -23.89 -8.05
N GLU A 27 -13.84 -24.92 -7.46
CA GLU A 27 -14.52 -26.09 -6.94
C GLU A 27 -14.19 -26.26 -5.46
N LEU A 28 -15.23 -26.21 -4.62
CA LEU A 28 -15.10 -26.59 -3.22
C LEU A 28 -15.16 -28.13 -3.15
N HIS A 29 -14.01 -28.75 -3.02
CA HIS A 29 -13.87 -30.20 -3.10
C HIS A 29 -14.20 -30.90 -1.78
N GLU A 30 -13.73 -30.34 -0.65
CA GLU A 30 -13.94 -30.92 0.66
C GLU A 30 -14.03 -29.85 1.76
N ILE A 31 -14.98 -30.03 2.67
CA ILE A 31 -14.98 -29.42 3.99
C ILE A 31 -15.10 -30.56 4.99
N SER A 32 -14.10 -30.77 5.83
CA SER A 32 -14.04 -31.87 6.77
C SER A 32 -13.71 -31.38 8.17
N GLY A 33 -14.41 -31.95 9.17
CA GLY A 33 -14.18 -31.65 10.58
C GLY A 33 -14.77 -30.32 11.06
N PHE A 34 -15.52 -29.60 10.21
CA PHE A 34 -16.32 -28.44 10.59
C PHE A 34 -17.79 -28.78 10.72
N VAL A 35 -18.55 -27.98 11.45
CA VAL A 35 -20.01 -28.05 11.49
C VAL A 35 -20.62 -27.33 10.28
N ALA A 36 -20.01 -26.24 9.87
CA ALA A 36 -20.43 -25.48 8.69
C ALA A 36 -20.09 -26.23 7.41
N ASP A 37 -20.98 -26.18 6.43
CA ASP A 37 -20.87 -26.76 5.08
C ASP A 37 -20.33 -25.78 4.02
N ASP A 38 -20.12 -24.51 4.39
CA ASP A 38 -19.54 -23.48 3.54
C ASP A 38 -18.20 -22.98 4.08
N LEU A 39 -17.37 -22.45 3.19
CA LEU A 39 -16.01 -22.02 3.50
C LEU A 39 -15.95 -20.85 4.48
N ALA A 40 -16.91 -19.93 4.38
CA ALA A 40 -16.97 -18.77 5.25
C ALA A 40 -17.41 -19.14 6.67
N GLY A 41 -18.37 -20.05 6.77
CA GLY A 41 -18.83 -20.66 8.02
C GLY A 41 -17.71 -21.44 8.71
N ALA A 42 -17.01 -22.33 7.98
CA ALA A 42 -15.88 -23.12 8.48
C ALA A 42 -14.76 -22.25 9.08
N PHE A 43 -14.42 -21.14 8.41
CA PHE A 43 -13.38 -20.24 8.92
C PHE A 43 -13.86 -19.32 10.05
N LYS A 44 -15.17 -19.01 10.12
CA LYS A 44 -15.77 -18.35 11.29
C LYS A 44 -15.79 -19.26 12.51
N GLU A 45 -16.08 -20.54 12.33
CA GLU A 45 -16.04 -21.56 13.39
C GLU A 45 -14.62 -21.68 13.95
N THR A 46 -13.59 -21.82 13.12
CA THR A 46 -12.20 -21.82 13.56
C THR A 46 -11.83 -20.53 14.30
N TYR A 47 -12.30 -19.38 13.82
CA TYR A 47 -12.10 -18.10 14.51
C TYR A 47 -12.74 -18.09 15.89
N ALA A 48 -13.98 -18.58 16.02
CA ALA A 48 -14.66 -18.65 17.30
C ALA A 48 -13.90 -19.54 18.31
N ILE A 49 -13.46 -20.73 17.88
CA ILE A 49 -12.65 -21.65 18.71
C ILE A 49 -11.32 -20.98 19.10
N SER A 50 -10.70 -20.20 18.18
CA SER A 50 -9.44 -19.53 18.44
C SER A 50 -9.51 -18.50 19.58
N LYS A 51 -10.69 -17.95 19.86
CA LYS A 51 -10.92 -16.99 20.95
C LYS A 51 -10.68 -17.59 22.34
N GLY A 52 -10.84 -18.90 22.49
CA GLY A 52 -10.48 -19.62 23.70
C GLY A 52 -8.97 -19.88 23.83
N THR A 53 -8.16 -19.41 22.89
CA THR A 53 -6.70 -19.60 22.86
C THR A 53 -5.98 -18.27 22.66
N ARG A 54 -4.65 -18.26 22.81
CA ARG A 54 -3.80 -17.10 22.45
C ARG A 54 -3.38 -17.10 20.98
N CYS A 55 -3.92 -17.99 20.13
CA CYS A 55 -3.52 -18.15 18.75
C CYS A 55 -4.16 -17.11 17.82
N LYS A 56 -3.39 -16.14 17.34
CA LYS A 56 -3.85 -15.12 16.39
C LYS A 56 -3.92 -15.63 14.94
N HIS A 57 -3.03 -16.56 14.57
CA HIS A 57 -2.97 -17.15 13.23
C HIS A 57 -3.50 -18.58 13.28
N PHE A 58 -4.79 -18.68 13.39
CA PHE A 58 -5.52 -19.92 13.65
C PHE A 58 -5.73 -20.80 12.41
N LEU A 59 -5.39 -20.31 11.21
CA LEU A 59 -5.45 -21.05 9.95
C LEU A 59 -4.05 -21.31 9.39
N PHE A 60 -3.84 -22.49 8.82
CA PHE A 60 -2.71 -22.84 7.98
C PHE A 60 -3.19 -23.00 6.55
N SER A 61 -2.79 -22.10 5.64
CA SER A 61 -3.21 -22.09 4.25
C SER A 61 -2.05 -22.49 3.35
N LEU A 62 -2.24 -23.50 2.53
CA LEU A 62 -1.31 -24.06 1.59
C LEU A 62 -1.86 -23.98 0.17
N SER A 63 -1.01 -23.69 -0.83
CA SER A 63 -1.31 -23.92 -2.24
C SER A 63 -0.41 -25.01 -2.82
N LEU A 64 -1.03 -25.95 -3.56
CA LEU A 64 -0.40 -27.07 -4.22
C LEU A 64 -0.43 -26.79 -5.73
N ASN A 65 0.75 -26.56 -6.31
CA ASN A 65 0.88 -26.14 -7.71
C ASN A 65 1.69 -27.20 -8.48
N PRO A 66 1.03 -28.06 -9.27
CA PRO A 66 1.73 -29.01 -10.15
C PRO A 66 2.45 -28.30 -11.31
N PRO A 67 3.30 -28.99 -12.08
CA PRO A 67 3.85 -28.44 -13.31
C PRO A 67 2.75 -28.01 -14.30
N GLU A 68 3.08 -27.03 -15.14
CA GLU A 68 2.09 -26.43 -16.06
C GLU A 68 1.61 -27.42 -17.14
N THR A 69 2.50 -28.34 -17.54
CA THR A 69 2.27 -29.34 -18.57
C THR A 69 1.43 -30.51 -18.09
N GLU A 70 1.38 -30.74 -16.77
CA GLU A 70 0.83 -31.95 -16.20
C GLU A 70 -0.68 -31.84 -15.92
N ASN A 71 -1.39 -32.94 -16.16
CA ASN A 71 -2.77 -33.18 -15.77
C ASN A 71 -2.80 -34.09 -14.55
N VAL A 72 -2.77 -33.48 -13.38
CA VAL A 72 -2.63 -34.23 -12.13
C VAL A 72 -4.01 -34.68 -11.64
N PRO A 73 -4.23 -35.97 -11.37
CA PRO A 73 -5.44 -36.49 -10.77
C PRO A 73 -5.67 -35.99 -9.34
N VAL A 74 -6.92 -35.99 -8.89
CA VAL A 74 -7.29 -35.53 -7.54
C VAL A 74 -6.58 -36.32 -6.46
N GLU A 75 -6.42 -37.62 -6.65
CA GLU A 75 -5.80 -38.56 -5.73
C GLU A 75 -4.34 -38.18 -5.39
N VAL A 76 -3.62 -37.60 -6.35
CA VAL A 76 -2.23 -37.11 -6.13
C VAL A 76 -2.22 -35.87 -5.24
N PHE A 77 -3.23 -35.00 -5.33
CA PHE A 77 -3.39 -33.89 -4.41
C PHE A 77 -3.79 -34.35 -3.01
N GLU A 78 -4.71 -35.32 -2.93
CA GLU A 78 -5.16 -35.90 -1.66
C GLU A 78 -4.00 -36.62 -0.94
N ASP A 79 -3.18 -37.40 -1.66
CA ASP A 79 -1.97 -38.04 -1.12
C ASP A 79 -0.95 -37.01 -0.62
N ALA A 80 -0.70 -35.97 -1.43
CA ALA A 80 0.20 -34.88 -1.01
C ALA A 80 -0.31 -34.17 0.26
N ILE A 81 -1.62 -33.94 0.38
CA ILE A 81 -2.26 -33.33 1.55
C ILE A 81 -2.10 -34.26 2.77
N ALA A 82 -2.36 -35.53 2.63
CA ALA A 82 -2.20 -36.52 3.72
C ALA A 82 -0.76 -36.58 4.24
N ARG A 83 0.24 -36.57 3.33
CA ARG A 83 1.67 -36.51 3.71
C ARG A 83 2.04 -35.21 4.42
N ILE A 84 1.46 -34.10 4.00
CA ILE A 84 1.65 -32.80 4.67
C ILE A 84 1.08 -32.84 6.06
N GLU A 85 -0.14 -33.36 6.25
CA GLU A 85 -0.77 -33.55 7.56
C GLU A 85 0.11 -34.37 8.52
N ALA A 86 0.59 -35.50 8.04
CA ALA A 86 1.47 -36.38 8.83
C ALA A 86 2.78 -35.66 9.21
N LYS A 87 3.43 -34.98 8.24
CA LYS A 87 4.73 -34.30 8.45
C LYS A 87 4.62 -33.04 9.32
N MET A 88 3.43 -32.38 9.34
CA MET A 88 3.17 -31.14 10.08
C MET A 88 2.42 -31.36 11.40
N GLY A 89 1.96 -32.56 11.68
CA GLY A 89 1.13 -32.86 12.87
C GLY A 89 -0.27 -32.23 12.77
N LEU A 90 -0.83 -32.17 11.56
CA LEU A 90 -2.17 -31.64 11.27
C LEU A 90 -3.20 -32.76 11.02
N ALA A 91 -2.83 -34.02 11.17
CA ALA A 91 -3.73 -35.16 10.99
C ALA A 91 -4.94 -35.05 11.90
N GLY A 92 -6.13 -35.22 11.35
CA GLY A 92 -7.40 -35.10 12.06
C GLY A 92 -7.86 -33.65 12.39
N GLN A 93 -7.13 -32.64 11.94
CA GLN A 93 -7.56 -31.24 12.06
C GLN A 93 -8.64 -30.89 11.03
N PRO A 94 -9.62 -30.07 11.38
CA PRO A 94 -10.60 -29.56 10.43
C PRO A 94 -9.90 -28.88 9.24
N ARG A 95 -10.32 -29.26 8.02
CA ARG A 95 -9.73 -28.76 6.77
C ARG A 95 -10.77 -28.44 5.69
N ALA A 96 -10.40 -27.56 4.78
CA ALA A 96 -11.14 -27.29 3.56
C ALA A 96 -10.20 -27.36 2.35
N ILE A 97 -10.63 -28.02 1.27
CA ILE A 97 -9.89 -28.17 0.01
C ILE A 97 -10.65 -27.49 -1.12
N VAL A 98 -9.99 -26.56 -1.82
CA VAL A 98 -10.58 -25.80 -2.94
C VAL A 98 -9.66 -25.96 -4.16
N PHE A 99 -10.22 -26.40 -5.27
CA PHE A 99 -9.54 -26.41 -6.55
C PHE A 99 -9.82 -25.14 -7.34
N HIS A 100 -8.78 -24.60 -7.94
CA HIS A 100 -8.85 -23.49 -8.88
C HIS A 100 -8.35 -23.91 -10.25
N GLU A 101 -9.04 -23.43 -11.28
CA GLU A 101 -8.58 -23.56 -12.65
C GLU A 101 -8.40 -22.19 -13.27
N LYS A 102 -7.26 -21.95 -13.89
CA LYS A 102 -6.93 -20.71 -14.57
C LYS A 102 -5.93 -20.96 -15.68
N GLN A 103 -6.23 -20.47 -16.88
CA GLN A 103 -5.35 -20.59 -18.06
C GLN A 103 -4.93 -22.03 -18.36
N GLY A 104 -5.87 -22.97 -18.23
CA GLY A 104 -5.61 -24.39 -18.48
C GLY A 104 -4.79 -25.11 -17.42
N ARG A 105 -4.55 -24.49 -16.25
CA ARG A 105 -3.87 -25.09 -15.09
C ARG A 105 -4.87 -25.36 -13.98
N ARG A 106 -4.70 -26.46 -13.29
CA ARG A 106 -5.42 -26.77 -12.06
C ARG A 106 -4.46 -26.81 -10.88
N HIS A 107 -4.83 -26.15 -9.78
CA HIS A 107 -4.08 -26.17 -8.53
C HIS A 107 -5.05 -26.24 -7.35
N ALA A 108 -4.58 -26.76 -6.22
CA ALA A 108 -5.39 -26.87 -5.04
C ALA A 108 -4.94 -25.88 -3.96
N HIS A 109 -5.90 -25.45 -3.17
CA HIS A 109 -5.69 -24.79 -1.90
C HIS A 109 -6.23 -25.67 -0.78
N CYS A 110 -5.42 -25.98 0.23
CA CYS A 110 -5.89 -26.63 1.42
C CYS A 110 -5.68 -25.73 2.63
N VAL A 111 -6.71 -25.59 3.46
CA VAL A 111 -6.69 -24.73 4.64
C VAL A 111 -7.11 -25.55 5.85
N TRP A 112 -6.25 -25.62 6.86
CA TRP A 112 -6.50 -26.32 8.13
C TRP A 112 -6.74 -25.34 9.27
N SER A 113 -7.56 -25.78 10.24
CA SER A 113 -7.54 -25.23 11.59
C SER A 113 -6.21 -25.59 12.27
N ARG A 114 -5.56 -24.62 12.88
CA ARG A 114 -4.38 -24.83 13.72
C ARG A 114 -4.71 -25.01 15.20
N ILE A 115 -5.98 -25.01 15.55
CA ILE A 115 -6.39 -25.16 16.94
C ILE A 115 -6.79 -26.61 17.18
N ASP A 116 -6.07 -27.27 18.07
CA ASP A 116 -6.52 -28.54 18.68
C ASP A 116 -7.65 -28.19 19.66
N ALA A 117 -8.88 -28.42 19.21
CA ALA A 117 -10.09 -28.07 20.00
C ALA A 117 -10.22 -28.88 21.30
N ALA A 118 -9.68 -30.10 21.34
CA ALA A 118 -9.71 -30.93 22.55
C ALA A 118 -8.76 -30.42 23.65
N LYS A 119 -7.61 -29.85 23.23
CA LYS A 119 -6.58 -29.32 24.14
C LYS A 119 -6.62 -27.82 24.28
N MET A 120 -7.45 -27.13 23.49
CA MET A 120 -7.49 -25.65 23.37
C MET A 120 -6.12 -25.04 23.21
N LYS A 121 -5.30 -25.62 22.33
CA LYS A 121 -3.93 -25.20 22.04
C LYS A 121 -3.68 -25.10 20.54
N ALA A 122 -2.86 -24.13 20.14
CA ALA A 122 -2.41 -24.01 18.76
C ALA A 122 -1.34 -25.06 18.45
N ILE A 123 -1.48 -25.71 17.29
CA ILE A 123 -0.45 -26.60 16.75
C ILE A 123 0.73 -25.76 16.27
N ASN A 124 1.90 -26.05 16.79
CA ASN A 124 3.13 -25.40 16.36
C ASN A 124 3.65 -26.05 15.06
N LEU A 125 4.03 -25.23 14.08
CA LEU A 125 4.50 -25.66 12.76
C LEU A 125 5.94 -25.20 12.54
N PRO A 126 6.93 -25.72 13.29
CA PRO A 126 8.31 -25.28 13.14
C PRO A 126 8.89 -25.70 11.78
N HIS A 127 9.65 -24.78 11.15
CA HIS A 127 10.37 -25.03 9.90
C HIS A 127 9.50 -25.56 8.74
N PHE A 128 8.19 -25.24 8.72
CA PHE A 128 7.26 -25.77 7.74
C PHE A 128 7.69 -25.51 6.29
N LYS A 129 8.35 -24.38 5.99
CA LYS A 129 8.84 -24.08 4.63
C LYS A 129 9.90 -25.08 4.16
N LEU A 130 10.86 -25.44 5.01
CA LEU A 130 11.89 -26.44 4.69
C LEU A 130 11.28 -27.82 4.49
N LYS A 131 10.38 -28.23 5.40
CA LYS A 131 9.66 -29.51 5.33
C LYS A 131 8.82 -29.61 4.04
N LEU A 132 8.17 -28.51 3.63
CA LEU A 132 7.40 -28.46 2.39
C LEU A 132 8.29 -28.47 1.14
N THR A 133 9.46 -27.83 1.16
CA THR A 133 10.43 -27.89 0.07
C THR A 133 10.94 -29.32 -0.14
N GLU A 134 11.26 -30.01 0.95
CA GLU A 134 11.69 -31.40 0.89
C GLU A 134 10.59 -32.34 0.34
N LEU A 135 9.35 -32.18 0.84
CA LEU A 135 8.21 -32.94 0.34
C LEU A 135 7.90 -32.62 -1.13
N SER A 136 8.04 -31.36 -1.51
CA SER A 136 7.92 -30.93 -2.89
C SER A 136 8.89 -31.68 -3.82
N ARG A 137 10.18 -31.83 -3.42
CA ARG A 137 11.19 -32.61 -4.16
C ARG A 137 10.79 -34.08 -4.27
N GLN A 138 10.36 -34.69 -3.17
CA GLN A 138 9.93 -36.09 -3.15
C GLN A 138 8.78 -36.32 -4.14
N ILE A 139 7.75 -35.48 -4.13
CA ILE A 139 6.62 -35.60 -5.05
C ILE A 139 7.07 -35.44 -6.52
N TYR A 140 8.00 -34.54 -6.84
CA TYR A 140 8.54 -34.41 -8.19
C TYR A 140 9.23 -35.68 -8.66
N LEU A 141 10.04 -36.28 -7.81
CA LEU A 141 10.78 -37.52 -8.12
C LEU A 141 9.84 -38.72 -8.29
N GLU A 142 8.85 -38.87 -7.39
CA GLU A 142 7.92 -40.00 -7.41
C GLU A 142 6.98 -39.95 -8.63
N GLN A 143 6.58 -38.74 -9.05
CA GLN A 143 5.71 -38.53 -10.22
C GLN A 143 6.49 -38.48 -11.53
N GLY A 144 7.82 -38.53 -11.51
CA GLY A 144 8.67 -38.43 -12.70
C GLY A 144 8.57 -37.09 -13.42
N TRP A 145 8.22 -36.00 -12.72
CA TRP A 145 8.10 -34.70 -13.33
C TRP A 145 9.46 -33.99 -13.44
N ASP A 146 9.61 -33.17 -14.48
CA ASP A 146 10.77 -32.31 -14.63
C ASP A 146 10.88 -31.34 -13.46
N MET A 147 11.95 -31.50 -12.66
CA MET A 147 12.15 -30.70 -11.46
C MET A 147 12.67 -29.30 -11.83
N PRO A 148 12.08 -28.21 -11.31
CA PRO A 148 12.61 -26.86 -11.49
C PRO A 148 14.01 -26.72 -10.89
N ARG A 149 15.00 -26.24 -11.66
CA ARG A 149 16.42 -26.11 -11.23
C ARG A 149 16.59 -25.46 -9.85
N GLY A 150 15.82 -24.41 -9.52
CA GLY A 150 15.84 -23.79 -8.19
C GLY A 150 15.26 -24.64 -7.05
N LEU A 151 14.68 -25.81 -7.36
CA LEU A 151 14.27 -26.85 -6.41
C LEU A 151 15.34 -27.93 -6.28
N GLU A 152 16.13 -28.19 -7.33
CA GLU A 152 17.28 -29.10 -7.33
C GLU A 152 18.46 -28.51 -6.56
N ASP A 153 18.93 -27.33 -6.96
CA ASP A 153 19.95 -26.57 -6.25
C ASP A 153 19.52 -25.11 -6.08
N PHE A 154 19.67 -24.59 -4.88
CA PHE A 154 19.34 -23.20 -4.56
C PHE A 154 20.27 -22.19 -5.27
N ALA A 155 21.47 -22.63 -5.66
CA ALA A 155 22.45 -21.83 -6.40
C ALA A 155 22.09 -21.68 -7.89
N ASP A 156 21.36 -22.61 -8.48
CA ASP A 156 20.97 -22.67 -9.90
C ASP A 156 19.65 -21.95 -10.20
N ARG A 157 19.45 -20.79 -9.57
CA ARG A 157 18.27 -19.95 -9.87
C ARG A 157 18.34 -19.42 -11.29
N ASP A 158 17.24 -19.55 -12.03
CA ASP A 158 17.10 -18.96 -13.36
C ASP A 158 17.43 -17.45 -13.33
N LEU A 159 18.46 -17.04 -14.09
CA LEU A 159 18.92 -15.66 -14.20
C LEU A 159 17.84 -14.71 -14.74
N LEU A 160 16.82 -15.25 -15.41
CA LEU A 160 15.63 -14.52 -15.86
C LEU A 160 14.56 -14.33 -14.78
N ASN A 161 14.75 -14.88 -13.58
CA ASN A 161 13.86 -14.61 -12.46
C ASN A 161 13.87 -13.11 -12.11
N TYR A 162 12.69 -12.54 -12.02
CA TYR A 162 12.49 -11.13 -11.72
C TYR A 162 11.82 -10.93 -10.35
N SER A 163 12.14 -9.83 -9.71
CA SER A 163 11.55 -9.41 -8.44
C SER A 163 10.14 -8.84 -8.65
N GLN A 164 9.33 -8.74 -7.58
CA GLN A 164 8.05 -8.05 -7.64
C GLN A 164 8.16 -6.59 -8.10
N ALA A 165 9.29 -5.93 -7.83
CA ALA A 165 9.54 -4.56 -8.27
C ALA A 165 9.73 -4.49 -9.79
N GLU A 166 10.50 -5.42 -10.38
CA GLU A 166 10.67 -5.55 -11.83
C GLU A 166 9.35 -5.94 -12.51
N ALA A 167 8.58 -6.86 -11.92
CA ALA A 167 7.25 -7.21 -12.42
C ALA A 167 6.29 -6.01 -12.42
N ARG A 168 6.28 -5.21 -11.35
CA ARG A 168 5.45 -3.99 -11.28
C ARG A 168 5.93 -2.93 -12.27
N GLN A 169 7.23 -2.81 -12.48
CA GLN A 169 7.82 -1.90 -13.43
C GLN A 169 7.44 -2.29 -14.86
N ALA A 170 7.62 -3.55 -15.24
CA ALA A 170 7.23 -4.08 -16.55
C ALA A 170 5.71 -3.95 -16.80
N LYS A 171 4.89 -4.20 -15.78
CA LYS A 171 3.43 -4.05 -15.86
C LYS A 171 3.00 -2.59 -16.13
N ARG A 172 3.70 -1.60 -15.56
CA ARG A 172 3.42 -0.17 -15.81
C ARG A 172 3.55 0.20 -17.29
N VAL A 173 4.52 -0.39 -17.97
CA VAL A 173 4.78 -0.17 -19.41
C VAL A 173 4.17 -1.25 -20.30
N ARG A 174 3.25 -2.06 -19.75
CA ARG A 174 2.56 -3.15 -20.46
C ARG A 174 3.50 -4.13 -21.18
N ARG A 175 4.70 -4.36 -20.64
CA ARG A 175 5.70 -5.30 -21.15
C ARG A 175 5.83 -6.51 -20.21
N ASP A 176 6.28 -7.64 -20.77
CA ASP A 176 6.61 -8.81 -19.96
C ASP A 176 7.95 -8.62 -19.26
N ALA A 177 8.02 -8.87 -17.94
CA ALA A 177 9.21 -8.66 -17.14
C ALA A 177 10.35 -9.61 -17.51
N ARG A 178 10.02 -10.85 -17.90
CA ARG A 178 11.00 -11.87 -18.30
C ARG A 178 11.59 -11.54 -19.68
N ALA A 179 10.75 -11.11 -20.61
CA ALA A 179 11.16 -10.67 -21.93
C ALA A 179 12.06 -9.42 -21.87
N LEU A 180 11.70 -8.42 -21.06
CA LEU A 180 12.53 -7.24 -20.81
C LEU A 180 13.89 -7.63 -20.23
N LYS A 181 13.93 -8.52 -19.25
CA LYS A 181 15.18 -8.96 -18.63
C LYS A 181 16.07 -9.70 -19.63
N ALA A 182 15.50 -10.62 -20.41
CA ALA A 182 16.21 -11.34 -21.47
C ALA A 182 16.78 -10.36 -22.53
N MET A 183 16.02 -9.34 -22.90
CA MET A 183 16.44 -8.30 -23.84
C MET A 183 17.65 -7.52 -23.32
N PHE A 184 17.60 -7.01 -22.10
CA PHE A 184 18.72 -6.28 -21.49
C PHE A 184 19.97 -7.17 -21.34
N GLN A 185 19.80 -8.43 -20.95
CA GLN A 185 20.89 -9.39 -20.85
C GLN A 185 21.52 -9.71 -22.22
N LYS A 186 20.70 -9.84 -23.27
CA LYS A 186 21.18 -10.04 -24.63
C LYS A 186 21.98 -8.84 -25.16
N CYS A 187 21.49 -7.61 -24.94
CA CYS A 187 22.24 -6.39 -25.28
C CYS A 187 23.57 -6.33 -24.53
N TRP A 188 23.59 -6.68 -23.27
CA TRP A 188 24.80 -6.71 -22.44
C TRP A 188 25.81 -7.76 -22.90
N ALA A 189 25.35 -8.97 -23.21
CA ALA A 189 26.21 -10.06 -23.66
C ALA A 189 26.83 -9.80 -25.06
N GLY A 190 26.07 -9.12 -25.93
CA GLY A 190 26.52 -8.78 -27.28
C GLY A 190 27.33 -7.48 -27.40
N SER A 191 27.63 -6.81 -26.29
CA SER A 191 28.30 -5.50 -26.29
C SER A 191 29.56 -5.53 -25.41
N ASP A 192 30.68 -5.13 -25.97
CA ASP A 192 31.99 -5.05 -25.29
C ASP A 192 32.34 -3.67 -24.78
N SER A 193 31.66 -2.63 -25.27
CA SER A 193 31.96 -1.24 -25.01
C SER A 193 30.67 -0.42 -24.73
N ARG A 194 30.85 0.80 -24.19
CA ARG A 194 29.77 1.75 -23.97
C ARG A 194 29.03 2.11 -25.25
N ALA A 195 29.79 2.33 -26.34
CA ALA A 195 29.21 2.71 -27.63
C ALA A 195 28.37 1.57 -28.23
N ALA A 196 28.88 0.34 -28.21
CA ALA A 196 28.16 -0.85 -28.67
C ALA A 196 26.89 -1.12 -27.85
N PHE A 197 26.97 -0.97 -26.53
CA PHE A 197 25.80 -1.14 -25.64
C PHE A 197 24.75 -0.05 -25.83
N ALA A 198 25.18 1.20 -25.96
CA ALA A 198 24.26 2.33 -26.24
C ALA A 198 23.57 2.16 -27.59
N HIS A 199 24.30 1.68 -28.62
CA HIS A 199 23.73 1.39 -29.94
C HIS A 199 22.72 0.24 -29.91
N ALA A 200 23.03 -0.87 -29.24
CA ALA A 200 22.13 -2.00 -29.09
C ALA A 200 20.83 -1.62 -28.32
N LEU A 201 20.94 -0.74 -27.33
CA LEU A 201 19.80 -0.18 -26.63
C LEU A 201 18.94 0.75 -27.50
N LYS A 202 19.62 1.60 -28.34
CA LYS A 202 18.95 2.53 -29.24
C LYS A 202 18.13 1.81 -30.31
N GLU A 203 18.64 0.73 -30.88
CA GLU A 203 17.91 -0.13 -31.82
C GLU A 203 16.62 -0.74 -31.23
N LEU A 204 16.56 -0.85 -29.91
CA LEU A 204 15.41 -1.36 -29.16
C LEU A 204 14.55 -0.26 -28.54
N GLY A 205 14.76 1.01 -28.95
CA GLY A 205 13.98 2.16 -28.51
C GLY A 205 14.32 2.64 -27.09
N PHE A 206 15.56 2.38 -26.62
CA PHE A 206 16.06 2.87 -25.34
C PHE A 206 17.25 3.82 -25.55
N VAL A 207 17.39 4.80 -24.70
CA VAL A 207 18.57 5.67 -24.64
C VAL A 207 19.35 5.38 -23.37
N LEU A 208 20.65 5.09 -23.50
CA LEU A 208 21.56 4.97 -22.35
C LEU A 208 21.78 6.35 -21.75
N ALA A 209 21.52 6.50 -20.47
CA ALA A 209 21.56 7.76 -19.75
C ALA A 209 22.23 7.63 -18.39
N ARG A 210 22.62 8.78 -17.83
CA ARG A 210 23.03 8.85 -16.41
C ARG A 210 21.80 9.02 -15.52
N GLY A 211 21.64 8.11 -14.57
CA GLY A 211 20.59 8.21 -13.56
C GLY A 211 20.97 9.21 -12.45
N ASP A 212 19.96 9.73 -11.74
CA ASP A 212 20.10 10.69 -10.64
C ASP A 212 21.06 10.23 -9.52
N ARG A 213 21.34 8.94 -9.42
CA ARG A 213 22.17 8.30 -8.39
C ARG A 213 23.55 7.86 -8.90
N ARG A 214 24.12 8.55 -9.87
CA ARG A 214 25.43 8.20 -10.49
C ARG A 214 25.51 6.75 -10.97
N GLY A 215 24.41 6.19 -11.48
CA GLY A 215 24.36 4.86 -12.09
C GLY A 215 23.95 4.93 -13.55
N PHE A 216 24.34 3.91 -14.34
CA PHE A 216 23.85 3.76 -15.70
C PHE A 216 22.40 3.33 -15.70
N VAL A 217 21.58 4.00 -16.50
CA VAL A 217 20.18 3.68 -16.72
C VAL A 217 19.86 3.66 -18.21
N ALA A 218 18.89 2.87 -18.61
CA ALA A 218 18.24 3.00 -19.90
C ALA A 218 16.91 3.73 -19.72
N VAL A 219 16.54 4.58 -20.67
CA VAL A 219 15.27 5.31 -20.66
C VAL A 219 14.52 4.89 -21.92
N ASP A 220 13.26 4.51 -21.82
CA ASP A 220 12.41 4.22 -22.96
C ASP A 220 11.57 5.44 -23.38
N ALA A 221 10.86 5.31 -24.49
CA ALA A 221 10.01 6.37 -25.05
C ALA A 221 8.85 6.79 -24.11
N ALA A 222 8.46 5.94 -23.16
CA ALA A 222 7.49 6.25 -22.14
C ALA A 222 8.09 7.00 -20.93
N GLY A 223 9.42 7.27 -20.95
CA GLY A 223 10.14 7.91 -19.85
C GLY A 223 10.38 7.00 -18.64
N GLU A 224 10.16 5.68 -18.76
CA GLU A 224 10.46 4.73 -17.69
C GLU A 224 11.98 4.48 -17.63
N VAL A 225 12.50 4.41 -16.41
CA VAL A 225 13.95 4.38 -16.13
C VAL A 225 14.37 3.00 -15.62
N TYR A 226 15.19 2.30 -16.40
CA TYR A 226 15.67 0.95 -16.13
C TYR A 226 17.10 0.99 -15.62
N ALA A 227 17.34 0.59 -14.36
CA ALA A 227 18.69 0.49 -13.81
C ALA A 227 19.45 -0.68 -14.45
N ILE A 228 20.49 -0.40 -15.27
CA ILE A 228 21.24 -1.40 -16.06
C ILE A 228 21.70 -2.57 -15.20
N ALA A 229 22.41 -2.30 -14.11
CA ALA A 229 22.93 -3.36 -13.22
C ALA A 229 21.85 -4.37 -12.76
N ARG A 230 20.63 -3.86 -12.49
CA ARG A 230 19.51 -4.70 -12.04
C ARG A 230 18.94 -5.54 -13.17
N TRP A 231 18.66 -4.92 -14.33
CA TRP A 231 18.00 -5.61 -15.45
C TRP A 231 18.92 -6.58 -16.18
N VAL A 232 20.22 -6.28 -16.19
CA VAL A 232 21.26 -7.20 -16.72
C VAL A 232 21.60 -8.32 -15.73
N GLY A 233 21.46 -8.07 -14.42
CA GLY A 233 21.75 -9.05 -13.38
C GLY A 233 23.23 -9.10 -12.94
N VAL A 234 23.99 -8.01 -13.17
CA VAL A 234 25.40 -7.88 -12.78
C VAL A 234 25.60 -6.82 -11.70
N LYS A 235 26.76 -6.85 -11.02
CA LYS A 235 27.08 -5.86 -10.00
C LYS A 235 27.37 -4.49 -10.63
N THR A 236 26.98 -3.40 -9.95
CA THR A 236 27.22 -2.02 -10.42
C THR A 236 28.71 -1.75 -10.73
N LYS A 237 29.64 -2.43 -10.02
CA LYS A 237 31.07 -2.33 -10.29
C LYS A 237 31.44 -2.88 -11.66
N GLU A 238 30.80 -3.95 -12.10
CA GLU A 238 31.01 -4.60 -13.40
C GLU A 238 30.45 -3.74 -14.54
N VAL A 239 29.29 -3.10 -14.31
CA VAL A 239 28.73 -2.14 -15.26
C VAL A 239 29.69 -0.97 -15.47
N ARG A 240 30.24 -0.41 -14.37
CA ARG A 240 31.24 0.67 -14.46
C ARG A 240 32.54 0.25 -15.15
N ALA A 241 33.00 -0.95 -14.85
CA ALA A 241 34.24 -1.47 -15.46
C ALA A 241 34.11 -1.57 -16.99
N ARG A 242 32.90 -1.91 -17.50
CA ARG A 242 32.64 -2.05 -18.95
C ARG A 242 32.25 -0.76 -19.62
N LEU A 243 31.41 0.08 -18.99
CA LEU A 243 30.85 1.29 -19.62
C LEU A 243 31.65 2.57 -19.29
N GLY A 244 32.64 2.50 -18.39
CA GLY A 244 33.46 3.63 -18.00
C GLY A 244 32.77 4.60 -17.04
N ASP A 245 33.05 5.90 -17.18
CA ASP A 245 32.43 6.96 -16.41
C ASP A 245 31.07 7.39 -17.00
N LEU A 246 30.39 8.31 -16.34
CA LEU A 246 29.08 8.82 -16.74
C LEU A 246 29.17 10.12 -17.54
N GLU A 247 30.39 10.60 -17.80
CA GLU A 247 30.60 11.84 -18.55
C GLU A 247 30.18 11.68 -20.02
N GLY A 248 29.53 12.71 -20.59
CA GLY A 248 29.02 12.68 -21.94
C GLY A 248 27.71 11.88 -22.13
N LEU A 249 27.14 11.26 -21.10
CA LEU A 249 25.82 10.66 -21.19
C LEU A 249 24.73 11.69 -20.86
N PRO A 250 23.61 11.68 -21.63
CA PRO A 250 22.47 12.51 -21.32
C PRO A 250 21.90 12.21 -19.94
N ASN A 251 21.35 13.19 -19.27
CA ASN A 251 20.50 12.92 -18.09
C ASN A 251 19.15 12.33 -18.55
N VAL A 252 18.31 11.92 -17.57
CA VAL A 252 17.03 11.28 -17.89
C VAL A 252 16.10 12.19 -18.70
N GLU A 253 16.09 13.51 -18.43
CA GLU A 253 15.25 14.48 -19.14
C GLU A 253 15.74 14.70 -20.56
N GLU A 254 17.04 14.81 -20.75
CA GLU A 254 17.67 14.90 -22.08
C GLU A 254 17.45 13.62 -22.91
N ALA A 255 17.52 12.44 -22.28
CA ALA A 255 17.24 11.16 -22.95
C ALA A 255 15.78 11.07 -23.42
N ILE A 256 14.82 11.54 -22.63
CA ILE A 256 13.41 11.65 -23.02
C ILE A 256 13.24 12.63 -24.19
N ALA A 257 13.94 13.76 -24.16
CA ALA A 257 13.91 14.74 -25.25
C ALA A 257 14.51 14.20 -26.58
N ILE A 258 15.56 13.37 -26.50
CA ILE A 258 16.14 12.68 -27.66
C ILE A 258 15.13 11.72 -28.28
N LEU A 259 14.47 10.89 -27.45
CA LEU A 259 13.47 9.95 -27.91
C LEU A 259 12.25 10.63 -28.52
N SER A 260 11.79 11.74 -27.97
CA SER A 260 10.63 12.47 -28.47
C SER A 260 10.87 13.19 -29.81
N ARG A 261 12.11 13.48 -30.16
CA ARG A 261 12.49 14.09 -31.47
C ARG A 261 12.58 13.08 -32.62
N SER A 262 12.64 11.79 -32.30
CA SER A 262 12.91 10.71 -33.26
C SER A 262 11.65 10.10 -33.90
N PHE A 263 10.45 10.61 -33.63
CA PHE A 263 9.20 10.06 -34.16
C PHE A 263 8.60 10.87 -35.32
N ASP A 264 8.36 10.17 -36.44
CA ASP A 264 7.82 10.73 -37.68
C ASP A 264 6.34 10.37 -37.89
N VAL A 265 5.57 11.28 -38.53
CA VAL A 265 4.09 11.30 -38.58
C VAL A 265 3.49 10.26 -39.56
N GLU A 266 4.26 9.83 -40.60
CA GLU A 266 3.72 9.02 -41.69
C GLU A 266 3.62 7.51 -41.38
N ASN A 267 4.46 6.99 -40.48
CA ASN A 267 4.38 5.61 -39.97
C ASN A 267 3.17 5.36 -39.04
N PHE A 268 2.55 6.44 -38.60
CA PHE A 268 1.49 6.44 -37.60
C PHE A 268 0.17 5.84 -38.08
N LYS A 269 -0.21 6.08 -39.32
CA LYS A 269 -1.48 5.55 -39.88
C LYS A 269 -1.45 4.03 -40.02
N THR A 270 -0.33 3.47 -40.46
CA THR A 270 -0.15 2.01 -40.63
C THR A 270 -0.07 1.31 -39.29
N GLN A 271 0.59 1.92 -38.30
CA GLN A 271 0.69 1.39 -36.94
C GLN A 271 -0.65 1.40 -36.20
N ARG A 272 -1.46 2.45 -36.41
CA ARG A 272 -2.79 2.56 -35.83
C ARG A 272 -3.76 1.49 -36.35
N GLN A 273 -3.67 1.15 -37.65
CA GLN A 273 -4.45 0.05 -38.24
C GLN A 273 -4.01 -1.32 -37.69
N ALA A 274 -2.71 -1.55 -37.54
CA ALA A 274 -2.18 -2.79 -36.95
C ALA A 274 -2.57 -2.95 -35.47
N VAL A 275 -2.50 -1.89 -34.68
CA VAL A 275 -2.94 -1.90 -33.27
C VAL A 275 -4.45 -2.16 -33.15
N ALA A 276 -5.26 -1.53 -34.01
CA ALA A 276 -6.72 -1.77 -34.01
C ALA A 276 -7.06 -3.22 -34.39
N GLN A 277 -6.34 -3.81 -35.35
CA GLN A 277 -6.50 -5.23 -35.72
C GLN A 277 -6.05 -6.15 -34.58
N ASP A 278 -4.99 -5.83 -33.90
CA ASP A 278 -4.51 -6.58 -32.73
C ASP A 278 -5.52 -6.51 -31.56
N GLU A 279 -6.12 -5.35 -31.31
CA GLU A 279 -7.17 -5.21 -30.28
C GLU A 279 -8.45 -5.99 -30.66
N GLN A 280 -8.88 -5.94 -31.91
CA GLN A 280 -10.03 -6.76 -32.38
C GLN A 280 -9.75 -8.25 -32.23
N ARG A 281 -8.56 -8.71 -32.59
CA ARG A 281 -8.14 -10.11 -32.46
C ARG A 281 -8.07 -10.55 -30.99
N LYS A 282 -7.59 -9.69 -30.11
CA LYS A 282 -7.56 -9.92 -28.67
C LYS A 282 -8.98 -10.03 -28.09
N GLU A 283 -9.88 -9.13 -28.46
CA GLU A 283 -11.28 -9.18 -27.99
C GLU A 283 -11.97 -10.45 -28.47
N LEU A 284 -11.71 -10.90 -29.71
CA LEU A 284 -12.23 -12.16 -30.21
C LEU A 284 -11.73 -13.37 -29.39
N LEU A 285 -10.46 -13.39 -29.01
CA LEU A 285 -9.89 -14.44 -28.13
C LEU A 285 -10.52 -14.41 -26.74
N GLU A 286 -10.73 -13.22 -26.17
CA GLU A 286 -11.42 -13.05 -24.89
C GLU A 286 -12.89 -13.49 -24.95
N GLN A 287 -13.60 -13.23 -26.05
CA GLN A 287 -14.95 -13.74 -26.27
C GLN A 287 -14.97 -15.27 -26.36
N LYS A 288 -14.05 -15.88 -27.13
CA LYS A 288 -13.88 -17.33 -27.17
C LYS A 288 -13.65 -17.92 -25.77
N ARG A 289 -12.83 -17.24 -24.94
CA ARG A 289 -12.56 -17.69 -23.56
C ARG A 289 -13.82 -17.66 -22.71
N ARG A 290 -14.60 -16.56 -22.77
CA ARG A 290 -15.85 -16.42 -22.01
C ARG A 290 -16.88 -17.48 -22.42
N SER A 291 -17.02 -17.71 -23.72
CA SER A 291 -17.95 -18.74 -24.28
C SER A 291 -17.55 -20.15 -23.82
N LEU A 292 -16.25 -20.50 -23.95
CA LEU A 292 -15.73 -21.79 -23.52
C LEU A 292 -15.93 -22.03 -22.02
N VAL A 293 -15.70 -21.00 -21.19
CA VAL A 293 -15.89 -21.10 -19.73
C VAL A 293 -17.36 -21.31 -19.38
N ALA A 294 -18.27 -20.61 -20.08
CA ALA A 294 -19.72 -20.76 -19.86
C ALA A 294 -20.20 -22.15 -20.25
N GLU A 295 -19.80 -22.67 -21.43
CA GLU A 295 -20.12 -24.03 -21.90
C GLU A 295 -19.63 -25.08 -20.91
N GLN A 296 -18.39 -25.01 -20.49
CA GLN A 296 -17.80 -25.96 -19.52
C GLN A 296 -18.46 -25.91 -18.14
N ARG A 297 -19.02 -24.76 -17.73
CA ARG A 297 -19.83 -24.67 -16.49
C ARG A 297 -21.13 -25.46 -16.67
N GLY A 298 -21.83 -25.28 -17.79
CA GLY A 298 -23.05 -26.04 -18.10
C GLY A 298 -22.81 -27.55 -18.14
N GLU A 299 -21.73 -28.01 -18.80
CA GLU A 299 -21.39 -29.44 -18.81
C GLU A 299 -21.15 -30.03 -17.41
N ARG A 300 -20.53 -29.26 -16.51
CA ARG A 300 -20.32 -29.70 -15.13
C ARG A 300 -21.58 -29.73 -14.29
N GLU A 301 -22.49 -28.77 -14.50
CA GLU A 301 -23.81 -28.79 -13.86
C GLU A 301 -24.60 -30.01 -14.30
N VAL A 302 -24.67 -30.26 -15.60
CA VAL A 302 -25.35 -31.45 -16.14
C VAL A 302 -24.80 -32.74 -15.58
N LEU A 303 -23.48 -32.89 -15.55
CA LEU A 303 -22.83 -34.09 -14.96
C LEU A 303 -23.17 -34.24 -13.48
N ARG A 304 -23.14 -33.16 -12.72
CA ARG A 304 -23.48 -33.16 -11.29
C ARG A 304 -24.92 -33.60 -11.05
N ASP A 305 -25.83 -33.02 -11.79
CA ASP A 305 -27.27 -33.35 -11.67
C ASP A 305 -27.54 -34.82 -12.02
N MET A 306 -26.90 -35.34 -13.07
CA MET A 306 -26.93 -36.76 -13.43
C MET A 306 -26.40 -37.67 -12.33
N GLN A 307 -25.27 -37.33 -11.74
CA GLN A 307 -24.64 -38.09 -10.64
C GLN A 307 -25.52 -38.06 -9.39
N GLN A 308 -26.09 -36.90 -9.03
CA GLN A 308 -27.01 -36.78 -7.89
C GLN A 308 -28.27 -37.60 -8.09
N ALA A 309 -28.88 -37.53 -9.28
CA ALA A 309 -30.08 -38.35 -9.61
C ALA A 309 -29.77 -39.83 -9.54
N ARG A 310 -28.64 -40.28 -10.08
CA ARG A 310 -28.16 -41.66 -10.01
C ARG A 310 -27.93 -42.12 -8.58
N LEU A 311 -27.22 -41.31 -7.76
CA LEU A 311 -26.98 -41.58 -6.36
C LEU A 311 -28.27 -41.75 -5.55
N ALA A 312 -29.29 -40.92 -5.81
CA ALA A 312 -30.61 -41.02 -5.14
C ALA A 312 -31.34 -42.33 -5.49
N VAL A 313 -31.24 -42.78 -6.75
CA VAL A 313 -31.82 -44.07 -7.18
C VAL A 313 -31.06 -45.24 -6.53
N GLU A 314 -29.76 -45.25 -6.58
CA GLU A 314 -28.92 -46.26 -5.96
C GLU A 314 -29.07 -46.34 -4.44
N ALA A 315 -29.13 -45.21 -3.71
CA ALA A 315 -29.41 -45.17 -2.27
C ALA A 315 -30.78 -45.76 -1.92
N THR A 316 -31.80 -45.49 -2.75
CA THR A 316 -33.13 -46.07 -2.57
C THR A 316 -33.13 -47.59 -2.78
N ALA A 317 -32.39 -48.11 -3.76
CA ALA A 317 -32.21 -49.51 -4.02
C ALA A 317 -31.49 -50.22 -2.85
N HIS A 318 -30.42 -49.65 -2.33
CA HIS A 318 -29.67 -50.19 -1.19
C HIS A 318 -30.51 -50.24 0.10
N THR A 319 -31.37 -49.28 0.37
CA THR A 319 -32.28 -49.28 1.51
C THR A 319 -33.38 -50.35 1.37
N LYS A 320 -33.90 -50.58 0.17
CA LYS A 320 -34.92 -51.62 -0.10
C LYS A 320 -34.36 -53.06 0.00
N ASN A 321 -33.07 -53.24 -0.29
CA ASN A 321 -32.42 -54.56 -0.24
C ASN A 321 -32.10 -55.02 1.21
N LEU A 322 -32.13 -54.14 2.16
CA LEU A 322 -31.92 -54.51 3.56
C LEU A 322 -33.21 -54.97 4.22
N PRO A 323 -33.21 -56.15 4.88
CA PRO A 323 -34.39 -56.66 5.59
C PRO A 323 -34.80 -55.73 6.74
N THR A 324 -36.11 -55.53 6.88
CA THR A 324 -36.69 -54.68 7.98
C THR A 324 -37.56 -55.51 8.93
N GLY A 325 -37.80 -55.01 10.13
CA GLY A 325 -38.66 -55.67 11.15
C GLY A 325 -38.11 -57.02 11.65
N LEU A 326 -39.00 -58.00 11.90
CA LEU A 326 -38.63 -59.38 12.35
C LEU A 326 -37.69 -60.12 11.40
N LYS A 327 -37.76 -59.83 10.08
CA LYS A 327 -36.82 -60.35 9.08
C LYS A 327 -35.39 -59.83 9.31
N ALA A 328 -35.21 -58.60 9.77
CA ALA A 328 -33.91 -58.01 10.07
C ALA A 328 -33.23 -58.69 11.27
N THR A 329 -33.98 -59.05 12.32
CA THR A 329 -33.45 -59.79 13.49
C THR A 329 -32.98 -61.18 13.07
N TRP A 330 -33.78 -61.92 12.26
CA TRP A 330 -33.38 -63.23 11.78
C TRP A 330 -32.15 -63.15 10.83
N ALA A 331 -32.12 -62.15 9.92
CA ALA A 331 -31.01 -61.93 9.04
C ALA A 331 -29.71 -61.55 9.74
N LYS A 332 -29.77 -60.82 10.91
CA LYS A 332 -28.63 -60.52 11.77
C LYS A 332 -28.11 -61.79 12.47
N MET A 333 -29.01 -62.67 12.94
CA MET A 333 -28.60 -63.95 13.58
C MET A 333 -27.96 -64.91 12.59
N THR A 334 -28.36 -64.89 11.32
CA THR A 334 -27.85 -65.81 10.27
C THR A 334 -26.65 -65.26 9.49
N GLY A 335 -26.17 -64.00 9.81
CA GLY A 335 -25.07 -63.38 9.09
C GLY A 335 -25.47 -62.78 7.73
N VAL A 336 -26.69 -63.01 7.26
CA VAL A 336 -27.17 -62.48 5.94
C VAL A 336 -27.19 -60.95 5.90
N TYR A 337 -27.55 -60.33 7.01
CA TYR A 337 -27.56 -58.84 7.12
C TYR A 337 -26.19 -58.26 6.93
N GLN A 338 -25.15 -58.85 7.57
CA GLN A 338 -23.75 -58.35 7.45
C GLN A 338 -23.24 -58.54 6.01
N ARG A 339 -23.61 -59.64 5.34
CA ARG A 339 -23.24 -59.87 3.96
C ARG A 339 -23.87 -58.83 2.99
N LEU A 340 -25.15 -58.56 3.11
CA LEU A 340 -25.87 -57.58 2.31
C LEU A 340 -25.36 -56.14 2.58
N SER A 341 -25.01 -55.84 3.86
CA SER A 341 -24.41 -54.54 4.22
C SER A 341 -23.02 -54.35 3.56
N ALA A 342 -22.17 -55.42 3.59
CA ALA A 342 -20.86 -55.37 2.94
C ALA A 342 -20.97 -55.30 1.40
N GLU A 343 -21.95 -55.98 0.78
CA GLU A 343 -22.23 -55.88 -0.63
C GLU A 343 -22.70 -54.44 -1.01
N ASN A 344 -23.57 -53.82 -0.22
CA ASN A 344 -23.99 -52.43 -0.41
C ASN A 344 -22.82 -51.46 -0.26
N GLU A 345 -21.95 -51.65 0.79
CA GLU A 345 -20.76 -50.80 0.95
C GLU A 345 -19.79 -50.89 -0.26
N THR A 346 -19.62 -52.07 -0.82
CA THR A 346 -18.82 -52.27 -2.02
C THR A 346 -19.42 -51.55 -3.20
N GLN A 347 -20.72 -51.70 -3.43
CA GLN A 347 -21.46 -51.03 -4.53
C GLN A 347 -21.42 -49.50 -4.40
N ILE A 348 -21.53 -48.97 -3.17
CA ILE A 348 -21.38 -47.51 -2.89
C ILE A 348 -19.95 -47.04 -3.24
N LYS A 349 -18.92 -47.81 -2.86
CA LYS A 349 -17.54 -47.48 -3.20
C LYS A 349 -17.30 -47.47 -4.71
N ASP A 350 -17.81 -48.47 -5.42
CA ASP A 350 -17.71 -48.59 -6.87
C ASP A 350 -18.45 -47.45 -7.59
N ALA A 351 -19.62 -47.08 -7.09
CA ALA A 351 -20.38 -45.93 -7.60
C ALA A 351 -19.66 -44.62 -7.42
N LEU A 352 -19.08 -44.39 -6.22
CA LEU A 352 -18.26 -43.18 -5.97
C LEU A 352 -17.01 -43.14 -6.83
N GLN A 353 -16.38 -44.28 -7.06
CA GLN A 353 -15.20 -44.36 -7.91
C GLN A 353 -15.55 -44.07 -9.37
N ARG A 354 -16.62 -44.62 -9.87
CA ARG A 354 -17.20 -44.32 -11.22
C ARG A 354 -17.43 -42.83 -11.37
N ASP A 355 -18.14 -42.21 -10.43
CA ASP A 355 -18.51 -40.78 -10.48
C ASP A 355 -17.24 -39.90 -10.45
N ARG A 356 -16.23 -40.25 -9.65
CA ARG A 356 -14.91 -39.57 -9.65
C ARG A 356 -14.21 -39.71 -11.01
N HIS A 357 -14.24 -40.87 -11.65
CA HIS A 357 -13.66 -41.06 -12.97
C HIS A 357 -14.33 -40.21 -14.05
N GLU A 358 -15.67 -40.14 -14.04
CA GLU A 358 -16.43 -39.27 -14.95
C GLU A 358 -16.09 -37.78 -14.77
N GLN A 359 -16.01 -37.31 -13.52
CA GLN A 359 -15.60 -35.94 -13.22
C GLN A 359 -14.17 -35.66 -13.69
N GLN A 360 -13.22 -36.57 -13.42
CA GLN A 360 -11.83 -36.42 -13.81
C GLN A 360 -11.66 -36.38 -15.33
N ALA A 361 -12.38 -37.23 -16.06
CA ALA A 361 -12.38 -37.26 -17.52
C ALA A 361 -12.90 -35.93 -18.10
N LEU A 362 -13.99 -35.40 -17.52
CA LEU A 362 -14.55 -34.10 -17.91
C LEU A 362 -13.55 -32.96 -17.65
N ILE A 363 -12.92 -32.94 -16.46
CA ILE A 363 -11.91 -31.95 -16.10
C ILE A 363 -10.72 -31.99 -17.07
N GLN A 364 -10.23 -33.17 -17.39
CA GLN A 364 -9.10 -33.33 -18.35
C GLN A 364 -9.47 -32.77 -19.72
N ARG A 365 -10.69 -33.04 -20.22
CA ARG A 365 -11.19 -32.49 -21.48
C ARG A 365 -11.24 -30.97 -21.44
N HIS A 366 -11.76 -30.39 -20.36
CA HIS A 366 -11.83 -28.95 -20.16
C HIS A 366 -10.47 -28.28 -20.11
N LEU A 367 -9.52 -28.83 -19.34
CA LEU A 367 -8.16 -28.33 -19.25
C LEU A 367 -7.44 -28.38 -20.59
N LYS A 368 -7.63 -29.46 -21.38
CA LYS A 368 -7.06 -29.56 -22.72
C LYS A 368 -7.58 -28.47 -23.67
N ALA A 369 -8.89 -28.23 -23.67
CA ALA A 369 -9.50 -27.16 -24.47
C ALA A 369 -8.99 -25.77 -24.07
N ARG A 370 -8.87 -25.49 -22.76
CA ARG A 370 -8.33 -24.23 -22.26
C ARG A 370 -6.84 -24.04 -22.57
N ARG A 371 -6.04 -25.09 -22.54
CA ARG A 371 -4.62 -25.02 -22.95
C ARG A 371 -4.49 -24.73 -24.44
N ALA A 372 -5.32 -25.32 -25.28
CA ALA A 372 -5.34 -25.00 -26.70
C ALA A 372 -5.65 -23.51 -26.94
N LEU A 373 -6.64 -22.97 -26.27
CA LEU A 373 -6.97 -21.54 -26.34
C LEU A 373 -5.84 -20.66 -25.76
N GLN A 374 -5.24 -21.06 -24.65
CA GLN A 374 -4.10 -20.33 -24.08
C GLN A 374 -2.90 -20.31 -25.04
N HIS A 375 -2.69 -21.36 -25.81
CA HIS A 375 -1.68 -21.39 -26.87
C HIS A 375 -1.99 -20.38 -27.99
N GLU A 376 -3.28 -20.21 -28.38
CA GLU A 376 -3.68 -19.15 -29.32
C GLU A 376 -3.35 -17.75 -28.76
N PHE A 377 -3.57 -17.49 -27.47
CA PHE A 377 -3.16 -16.25 -26.81
C PHE A 377 -1.66 -16.03 -26.83
N VAL A 378 -0.87 -17.06 -26.51
CA VAL A 378 0.61 -16.99 -26.54
C VAL A 378 1.12 -16.71 -27.95
N GLN A 379 0.57 -17.39 -28.97
CA GLN A 379 0.91 -17.11 -30.38
C GLN A 379 0.55 -15.71 -30.78
N PHE A 380 -0.63 -15.21 -30.40
CA PHE A 380 -1.05 -13.84 -30.65
C PHE A 380 -0.07 -12.84 -30.06
N GLU A 381 0.31 -12.97 -28.76
CA GLU A 381 1.28 -12.10 -28.13
C GLU A 381 2.67 -12.17 -28.77
N TYR A 382 3.10 -13.36 -29.18
CA TYR A 382 4.37 -13.55 -29.91
C TYR A 382 4.38 -12.83 -31.27
N HIS A 383 3.30 -12.95 -32.05
CA HIS A 383 3.19 -12.24 -33.34
C HIS A 383 3.09 -10.75 -33.15
N ARG A 384 2.41 -10.26 -32.14
CA ARG A 384 2.36 -8.85 -31.77
C ARG A 384 3.74 -8.30 -31.43
N GLU A 385 4.55 -9.07 -30.66
CA GLU A 385 5.94 -8.69 -30.38
C GLU A 385 6.84 -8.70 -31.61
N LEU A 386 6.66 -9.67 -32.51
CA LEU A 386 7.42 -9.71 -33.79
C LEU A 386 7.08 -8.50 -34.67
N ASN A 387 5.78 -8.16 -34.81
CA ASN A 387 5.33 -6.99 -35.57
C ASN A 387 5.86 -5.70 -34.95
N ALA A 388 5.84 -5.57 -33.63
CA ALA A 388 6.43 -4.42 -32.93
C ALA A 388 7.96 -4.32 -33.13
N LYS A 389 8.68 -5.45 -33.20
CA LYS A 389 10.13 -5.49 -33.45
C LYS A 389 10.47 -5.17 -34.91
N SER A 390 9.69 -5.62 -35.90
CA SER A 390 9.91 -5.26 -37.30
C SER A 390 9.67 -3.77 -37.52
N THR A 391 8.62 -3.20 -36.97
CA THR A 391 8.32 -1.78 -37.00
C THR A 391 9.42 -0.93 -36.33
N GLN A 392 9.99 -1.39 -35.22
CA GLN A 392 11.11 -0.74 -34.55
C GLN A 392 12.43 -0.80 -35.36
N ARG A 393 12.71 -1.91 -36.08
CA ARG A 393 13.86 -2.01 -36.99
C ARG A 393 13.74 -1.07 -38.20
N ASP A 394 12.55 -0.95 -38.75
CA ASP A 394 12.31 -0.02 -39.89
C ASP A 394 12.42 1.44 -39.47
N ILE A 395 12.11 1.77 -38.23
CA ILE A 395 12.33 3.11 -37.64
C ILE A 395 13.82 3.37 -37.39
N GLY A 396 14.57 2.37 -36.90
CA GLY A 396 16.01 2.48 -36.62
C GLY A 396 16.86 2.66 -37.89
N ALA A 397 16.46 2.06 -39.02
CA ALA A 397 17.17 2.10 -40.28
C ALA A 397 17.04 3.44 -41.06
N ARG A 398 16.14 4.33 -40.64
CA ARG A 398 15.81 5.56 -41.38
C ARG A 398 16.24 6.86 -40.72
N LEU A 399 17.09 6.85 -39.70
CA LEU A 399 17.56 8.07 -39.03
C LEU A 399 18.75 8.71 -39.74
N PRO A 400 18.56 9.85 -40.43
CA PRO A 400 19.68 10.67 -40.87
C PRO A 400 20.01 11.75 -39.83
N ASP A 401 21.26 12.17 -39.83
CA ASP A 401 21.75 13.36 -39.13
C ASP A 401 21.17 14.62 -39.77
N ALA A 402 20.38 15.40 -39.05
CA ALA A 402 19.93 16.68 -39.55
C ALA A 402 19.42 17.69 -38.52
N LYS A 403 19.75 18.95 -38.81
CA LYS A 403 19.39 20.20 -38.12
C LYS A 403 17.99 20.66 -38.54
N PHE A 404 17.24 21.31 -37.63
CA PHE A 404 15.92 21.84 -37.97
C PHE A 404 15.47 23.15 -37.35
N ALA A 405 14.59 23.78 -38.10
CA ALA A 405 13.77 24.95 -37.82
C ALA A 405 12.26 24.63 -38.00
N PRO A 406 11.30 25.44 -37.49
CA PRO A 406 9.91 25.04 -37.24
C PRO A 406 8.86 25.52 -38.24
N GLU A 407 7.65 24.96 -38.19
CA GLU A 407 6.29 25.51 -38.46
C GLU A 407 5.34 24.58 -39.22
N PRO A 408 4.04 24.91 -39.39
CA PRO A 408 2.98 25.41 -38.53
C PRO A 408 1.73 24.48 -38.45
N ALA A 409 0.68 24.92 -37.73
CA ALA A 409 -0.55 24.19 -37.45
C ALA A 409 -1.62 24.19 -38.57
N PRO A 410 -2.53 23.20 -38.61
CA PRO A 410 -3.80 23.37 -39.33
C PRO A 410 -5.08 23.04 -38.52
N LEU A 411 -6.06 23.69 -38.99
CA LEU A 411 -7.51 23.81 -38.80
C LEU A 411 -8.36 22.60 -38.39
N ARG A 412 -9.47 22.93 -37.69
CA ARG A 412 -10.51 22.05 -37.13
C ARG A 412 -11.48 21.50 -38.19
N PRO A 413 -12.17 20.41 -37.91
CA PRO A 413 -13.49 20.16 -38.44
C PRO A 413 -14.59 20.06 -37.36
N GLU A 414 -15.81 20.32 -37.81
CA GLU A 414 -17.06 20.55 -37.11
C GLU A 414 -17.70 19.25 -36.53
N TYR A 415 -18.61 19.47 -35.57
CA TYR A 415 -19.35 18.47 -34.78
C TYR A 415 -20.72 18.13 -35.42
N ASP A 416 -21.10 16.85 -35.39
CA ASP A 416 -22.43 16.37 -35.77
C ASP A 416 -23.10 15.58 -34.60
N PRO A 417 -24.34 15.95 -34.19
CA PRO A 417 -24.97 15.37 -33.01
C PRO A 417 -26.06 14.34 -33.37
N ALA A 418 -25.64 13.10 -33.61
CA ALA A 418 -26.62 11.99 -33.65
C ALA A 418 -25.99 10.62 -33.37
N GLN A 419 -25.88 10.23 -32.09
CA GLN A 419 -25.74 8.81 -31.73
C GLN A 419 -26.49 8.46 -30.43
N PRO A 420 -27.00 7.21 -30.32
CA PRO A 420 -27.95 6.81 -29.31
C PRO A 420 -27.30 6.50 -27.96
N LEU A 421 -28.07 6.75 -26.91
CA LEU A 421 -27.77 6.47 -25.50
C LEU A 421 -27.42 4.98 -25.28
N ILE A 422 -26.16 4.76 -24.87
CA ILE A 422 -25.70 3.47 -24.33
C ILE A 422 -25.75 3.56 -22.81
N ILE A 423 -26.47 2.61 -22.20
CA ILE A 423 -26.57 2.43 -20.75
C ILE A 423 -25.16 2.17 -20.19
N GLN A 424 -24.69 3.04 -19.31
CA GLN A 424 -23.35 2.94 -18.69
C GLN A 424 -23.34 1.87 -17.59
N PRO A 425 -22.31 1.01 -17.52
CA PRO A 425 -22.08 0.15 -16.37
C PRO A 425 -21.44 0.94 -15.22
N ASP A 426 -21.76 0.54 -13.99
CA ASP A 426 -21.31 1.03 -12.69
C ASP A 426 -19.87 1.61 -12.69
N GLU A 427 -19.74 2.92 -12.81
CA GLU A 427 -18.44 3.64 -12.94
C GLU A 427 -17.55 3.53 -11.71
N ASP A 428 -18.10 3.19 -10.56
CA ASP A 428 -17.35 3.11 -9.30
C ASP A 428 -16.42 1.89 -9.20
N ARG A 429 -16.51 0.92 -10.13
CA ARG A 429 -15.69 -0.29 -10.12
C ARG A 429 -14.47 -0.26 -11.04
N LEU A 430 -14.35 0.76 -11.88
CA LEU A 430 -13.23 0.87 -12.83
C LEU A 430 -11.97 1.42 -12.18
N SER A 431 -10.81 0.85 -12.52
CA SER A 431 -9.51 1.40 -12.12
C SER A 431 -9.26 2.75 -12.78
N ILE A 432 -8.41 3.60 -12.17
CA ILE A 432 -8.04 4.90 -12.76
C ILE A 432 -7.46 4.74 -14.18
N ALA A 433 -6.73 3.66 -14.44
CA ALA A 433 -6.19 3.37 -15.75
C ALA A 433 -7.29 3.11 -16.79
N GLU A 434 -8.34 2.38 -16.41
CA GLU A 434 -9.49 2.10 -17.26
C GLU A 434 -10.34 3.36 -17.51
N LYS A 435 -10.52 4.18 -16.48
CA LYS A 435 -11.24 5.47 -16.60
C LYS A 435 -10.49 6.43 -17.54
N VAL A 436 -9.17 6.58 -17.38
CA VAL A 436 -8.34 7.43 -18.26
C VAL A 436 -8.25 6.88 -19.68
N ALA A 437 -8.27 5.55 -19.86
CA ALA A 437 -8.28 4.94 -21.19
C ALA A 437 -9.60 5.17 -21.94
N ARG A 438 -10.73 5.27 -21.21
CA ARG A 438 -12.05 5.60 -21.81
C ARG A 438 -12.18 7.10 -22.09
N ASP A 439 -11.83 7.90 -21.09
CA ASP A 439 -11.87 9.36 -21.16
C ASP A 439 -10.60 9.94 -20.52
N PRO A 440 -9.66 10.49 -21.34
CA PRO A 440 -8.45 11.14 -20.84
C PRO A 440 -8.73 12.32 -19.88
N ALA A 441 -9.90 12.95 -19.94
CA ALA A 441 -10.26 14.05 -19.05
C ALA A 441 -10.36 13.60 -17.58
N HIS A 442 -10.59 12.31 -17.29
CA HIS A 442 -10.53 11.77 -15.93
C HIS A 442 -9.20 12.03 -15.20
N ILE A 443 -8.12 12.26 -15.95
CA ILE A 443 -6.82 12.62 -15.35
C ILE A 443 -6.87 13.94 -14.58
N LEU A 444 -7.76 14.86 -14.96
CA LEU A 444 -7.92 16.16 -14.32
C LEU A 444 -8.35 16.00 -12.86
N GLN A 445 -9.25 15.05 -12.57
CA GLN A 445 -9.68 14.75 -11.20
C GLN A 445 -8.52 14.18 -10.37
N VAL A 446 -7.73 13.27 -10.96
CA VAL A 446 -6.54 12.67 -10.31
C VAL A 446 -5.48 13.72 -9.95
N ILE A 447 -5.33 14.75 -10.80
CA ILE A 447 -4.42 15.87 -10.54
C ILE A 447 -5.03 16.82 -9.50
N ALA A 448 -6.31 17.15 -9.64
CA ALA A 448 -7.02 18.05 -8.73
C ALA A 448 -7.09 17.51 -7.29
N ASP A 449 -7.01 16.19 -7.09
CA ASP A 449 -6.88 15.59 -5.75
C ASP A 449 -5.54 15.90 -5.07
N LYS A 450 -4.51 16.27 -5.85
CA LYS A 450 -3.15 16.53 -5.34
C LYS A 450 -2.70 17.97 -5.49
N LYS A 451 -3.23 18.70 -6.46
CA LYS A 451 -2.85 20.08 -6.78
C LYS A 451 -4.09 20.94 -7.00
N GLU A 452 -4.19 22.04 -6.27
CA GLU A 452 -5.26 23.03 -6.44
C GLU A 452 -5.21 23.71 -7.82
N ALA A 453 -4.01 24.00 -8.29
CA ALA A 453 -3.77 24.56 -9.62
C ALA A 453 -2.59 23.83 -10.26
N PHE A 454 -2.73 23.50 -11.55
CA PHE A 454 -1.75 22.72 -12.29
C PHE A 454 -1.57 23.27 -13.71
N THR A 455 -0.44 22.93 -14.34
CA THR A 455 -0.07 23.35 -15.70
C THR A 455 -0.37 22.24 -16.71
N ARG A 456 -0.32 22.56 -18.02
CA ARG A 456 -0.37 21.56 -19.10
C ARG A 456 0.74 20.50 -18.93
N ALA A 457 1.92 20.90 -18.46
CA ALA A 457 3.01 19.97 -18.17
C ALA A 457 2.66 18.97 -17.05
N ASP A 458 1.89 19.38 -16.07
CA ASP A 458 1.40 18.47 -15.01
C ASP A 458 0.38 17.46 -15.56
N ILE A 459 -0.50 17.88 -16.49
CA ILE A 459 -1.45 17.00 -17.18
C ILE A 459 -0.68 15.94 -17.99
N LEU A 460 0.27 16.36 -18.81
CA LEU A 460 1.14 15.45 -19.58
C LEU A 460 1.86 14.46 -18.66
N ARG A 461 2.45 14.94 -17.56
CA ARG A 461 3.18 14.11 -16.58
C ARG A 461 2.26 13.09 -15.87
N ALA A 462 1.02 13.46 -15.63
CA ALA A 462 0.04 12.58 -15.01
C ALA A 462 -0.49 11.53 -15.99
N LEU A 463 -0.81 11.93 -17.23
CA LEU A 463 -1.25 11.03 -18.29
C LEU A 463 -0.16 10.02 -18.69
N LEU A 464 1.11 10.42 -18.66
CA LEU A 464 2.26 9.56 -18.97
C LEU A 464 2.32 8.29 -18.12
N LYS A 465 1.69 8.29 -16.94
CA LYS A 465 1.61 7.11 -16.07
C LYS A 465 0.65 6.04 -16.61
N TYR A 466 -0.28 6.43 -17.45
CA TYR A 466 -1.38 5.60 -17.93
C TYR A 466 -1.33 5.40 -19.44
N ILE A 467 -0.83 6.39 -20.17
CA ILE A 467 -0.70 6.42 -21.64
C ILE A 467 0.80 6.56 -21.97
N PRO A 468 1.50 5.45 -22.23
CA PRO A 468 2.93 5.47 -22.50
C PRO A 468 3.27 5.88 -23.94
N ASP A 469 2.29 5.86 -24.87
CA ASP A 469 2.50 6.28 -26.25
C ASP A 469 2.56 7.81 -26.34
N PRO A 470 3.62 8.41 -26.91
CA PRO A 470 3.80 9.87 -26.93
C PRO A 470 2.75 10.61 -27.77
N ILE A 471 2.16 9.95 -28.78
CA ILE A 471 1.17 10.56 -29.67
C ILE A 471 -0.22 10.46 -29.04
N GLU A 472 -0.58 9.28 -28.52
CA GLU A 472 -1.78 9.12 -27.71
C GLU A 472 -1.74 10.05 -26.51
N LEU A 473 -0.56 10.20 -25.86
CA LEU A 473 -0.36 11.10 -24.74
C LEU A 473 -0.65 12.57 -25.11
N ARG A 474 -0.17 13.04 -26.28
CA ARG A 474 -0.46 14.40 -26.74
C ARG A 474 -1.94 14.56 -27.07
N SER A 475 -2.52 13.61 -27.82
CA SER A 475 -3.95 13.60 -28.13
C SER A 475 -4.81 13.56 -26.87
N ALA A 476 -4.46 12.71 -25.93
CA ALA A 476 -5.12 12.61 -24.62
C ALA A 476 -4.97 13.90 -23.80
N ALA A 477 -3.79 14.53 -23.82
CA ALA A 477 -3.58 15.81 -23.17
C ALA A 477 -4.39 16.93 -23.82
N ASP A 478 -4.45 16.97 -25.15
CA ASP A 478 -5.28 17.94 -25.88
C ASP A 478 -6.78 17.70 -25.64
N THR A 479 -7.21 16.45 -25.52
CA THR A 479 -8.58 16.10 -25.11
C THR A 479 -8.86 16.58 -23.67
N ALA A 480 -7.96 16.30 -22.73
CA ALA A 480 -8.09 16.78 -21.35
C ALA A 480 -8.09 18.31 -21.27
N MET A 481 -7.27 18.99 -22.10
CA MET A 481 -7.24 20.46 -22.19
C MET A 481 -8.50 21.08 -22.79
N ARG A 482 -9.28 20.34 -23.56
CA ARG A 482 -10.58 20.76 -24.10
C ARG A 482 -11.77 20.39 -23.22
N SER A 483 -11.51 19.70 -22.12
CA SER A 483 -12.58 19.31 -21.20
C SER A 483 -13.32 20.54 -20.68
N PRO A 484 -14.66 20.55 -20.64
CA PRO A 484 -15.45 21.61 -20.06
C PRO A 484 -15.22 21.76 -18.55
N ASP A 485 -14.71 20.69 -17.90
CA ASP A 485 -14.36 20.71 -16.47
C ASP A 485 -13.08 21.47 -16.17
N LEU A 486 -12.28 21.82 -17.18
CA LEU A 486 -11.01 22.53 -17.01
C LEU A 486 -11.21 24.04 -17.04
N ILE A 487 -10.92 24.69 -15.90
CA ILE A 487 -11.03 26.15 -15.73
C ILE A 487 -9.65 26.77 -15.63
N GLU A 488 -9.37 27.80 -16.42
CA GLU A 488 -8.15 28.59 -16.28
C GLU A 488 -8.28 29.55 -15.07
N VAL A 489 -7.41 29.36 -14.08
CA VAL A 489 -7.43 30.14 -12.84
C VAL A 489 -6.37 31.25 -12.80
N LYS A 490 -5.34 31.17 -13.66
CA LYS A 490 -4.31 32.18 -13.81
C LYS A 490 -3.82 32.23 -15.26
N ALA A 491 -4.07 33.35 -15.92
CA ALA A 491 -3.56 33.63 -17.25
C ALA A 491 -2.09 34.12 -17.21
N GLY A 492 -1.33 33.93 -18.28
CA GLY A 492 0.03 34.44 -18.44
C GLY A 492 0.93 33.51 -19.25
N SER A 493 2.23 33.72 -19.18
CA SER A 493 3.23 32.92 -19.89
C SER A 493 3.23 31.42 -19.50
N GLU A 494 2.75 31.10 -18.31
CA GLU A 494 2.52 29.73 -17.85
C GLU A 494 1.10 29.65 -17.26
N PRO A 495 0.05 29.37 -18.07
CA PRO A 495 -1.32 29.27 -17.61
C PRO A 495 -1.48 28.15 -16.60
N ARG A 496 -2.31 28.42 -15.57
CA ARG A 496 -2.67 27.43 -14.56
C ARG A 496 -4.14 27.14 -14.59
N TYR A 497 -4.47 25.88 -14.40
CA TYR A 497 -5.81 25.34 -14.53
C TYR A 497 -6.23 24.65 -13.24
N SER A 498 -7.54 24.56 -13.01
CA SER A 498 -8.16 23.75 -11.97
C SER A 498 -9.40 23.06 -12.54
N THR A 499 -10.05 22.19 -11.78
CA THR A 499 -11.32 21.59 -12.22
C THR A 499 -12.50 22.37 -11.67
N GLN A 500 -13.61 22.42 -12.43
CA GLN A 500 -14.87 23.04 -12.00
C GLN A 500 -15.37 22.41 -10.68
N GLU A 501 -15.28 21.07 -10.56
CA GLU A 501 -15.62 20.34 -9.35
C GLU A 501 -14.80 20.83 -8.13
N PHE A 502 -13.48 20.92 -8.27
CA PHE A 502 -12.62 21.37 -7.16
C PHE A 502 -12.93 22.79 -6.73
N LEU A 503 -13.13 23.70 -7.70
CA LEU A 503 -13.48 25.09 -7.42
C LEU A 503 -14.86 25.21 -6.75
N SER A 504 -15.84 24.41 -7.19
CA SER A 504 -17.17 24.34 -6.57
C SER A 504 -17.11 23.85 -5.13
N ILE A 505 -16.34 22.77 -4.86
CA ILE A 505 -16.11 22.27 -3.50
C ILE A 505 -15.45 23.34 -2.64
N LYS A 506 -14.43 24.03 -3.16
CA LYS A 506 -13.74 25.13 -2.44
C LYS A 506 -14.71 26.28 -2.13
N ALA A 507 -15.50 26.70 -3.08
CA ALA A 507 -16.50 27.75 -2.89
C ALA A 507 -17.57 27.36 -1.86
N THR A 508 -18.08 26.13 -1.94
CA THR A 508 -19.06 25.58 -0.99
C THR A 508 -18.48 25.49 0.42
N LEU A 509 -17.23 25.05 0.54
CA LEU A 509 -16.53 24.99 1.82
C LEU A 509 -16.41 26.38 2.46
N SER A 510 -15.96 27.38 1.71
CA SER A 510 -15.83 28.77 2.17
C SER A 510 -17.19 29.37 2.57
N ALA A 511 -18.22 29.14 1.75
CA ALA A 511 -19.60 29.62 2.07
C ALA A 511 -20.13 28.93 3.34
N ASN A 512 -19.96 27.63 3.49
CA ASN A 512 -20.39 26.89 4.69
C ASN A 512 -19.63 27.36 5.94
N ALA A 513 -18.32 27.57 5.84
CA ALA A 513 -17.50 28.05 6.95
C ALA A 513 -17.94 29.45 7.42
N ARG A 514 -18.21 30.38 6.50
CA ARG A 514 -18.71 31.72 6.83
C ARG A 514 -20.08 31.67 7.53
N VAL A 515 -21.00 30.85 7.00
CA VAL A 515 -22.33 30.68 7.62
C VAL A 515 -22.20 30.12 9.03
N MET A 516 -21.38 29.08 9.23
CA MET A 516 -21.15 28.46 10.53
C MET A 516 -20.45 29.43 11.51
N ALA A 517 -19.51 30.25 11.06
CA ALA A 517 -18.82 31.21 11.91
C ALA A 517 -19.77 32.34 12.41
N SER A 518 -20.77 32.71 11.60
CA SER A 518 -21.77 33.71 11.96
C SER A 518 -23.00 33.12 12.67
N SER A 519 -23.19 31.81 12.68
CA SER A 519 -24.29 31.12 13.36
C SER A 519 -23.97 30.90 14.84
N SER A 520 -25.01 30.83 15.68
CA SER A 520 -24.83 30.53 17.11
C SER A 520 -24.26 29.13 17.30
N GLY A 521 -23.09 29.04 17.91
CA GLY A 521 -22.44 27.79 18.31
C GLY A 521 -22.81 27.35 19.73
N ALA A 522 -22.07 26.35 20.24
CA ALA A 522 -22.15 25.92 21.63
C ALA A 522 -21.52 26.98 22.55
N SER A 523 -22.22 28.08 22.73
CA SER A 523 -21.75 29.21 23.58
C SER A 523 -21.76 28.80 25.05
N VAL A 524 -20.63 28.98 25.72
CA VAL A 524 -20.46 28.68 27.14
C VAL A 524 -20.55 29.96 27.97
N PRO A 525 -21.38 30.00 29.01
CA PRO A 525 -21.49 31.18 29.88
C PRO A 525 -20.13 31.59 30.47
N ARG A 526 -19.92 32.91 30.59
CA ARG A 526 -18.64 33.49 31.06
C ARG A 526 -18.20 32.89 32.40
N LYS A 527 -19.12 32.62 33.33
CA LYS A 527 -18.81 31.98 34.61
C LYS A 527 -18.15 30.60 34.45
N HIS A 528 -18.60 29.81 33.49
CA HIS A 528 -17.99 28.47 33.22
C HIS A 528 -16.67 28.62 32.50
N THR A 529 -16.55 29.61 31.62
CA THR A 529 -15.28 29.94 30.94
C THR A 529 -14.22 30.35 31.95
N ASP A 530 -14.52 31.30 32.84
CA ASP A 530 -13.59 31.75 33.89
C ASP A 530 -13.22 30.62 34.85
N ALA A 531 -14.18 29.76 35.22
CA ALA A 531 -13.91 28.59 36.04
C ALA A 531 -12.98 27.55 35.35
N ALA A 532 -13.14 27.36 34.02
CA ALA A 532 -12.29 26.49 33.26
C ALA A 532 -10.84 27.03 33.14
N ILE A 533 -10.68 28.34 32.92
CA ILE A 533 -9.38 29.02 32.92
C ILE A 533 -8.71 28.89 34.31
N ALA A 534 -9.43 29.18 35.40
CA ALA A 534 -8.92 29.02 36.76
C ALA A 534 -8.47 27.57 37.06
N LYS A 535 -9.27 26.57 36.64
CA LYS A 535 -8.91 25.15 36.76
C LYS A 535 -7.68 24.81 35.93
N GLY A 536 -7.57 25.31 34.72
CA GLY A 536 -6.39 25.17 33.85
C GLY A 536 -5.13 25.75 34.48
N ASN A 537 -5.23 26.95 35.05
CA ASN A 537 -4.13 27.61 35.78
C ASN A 537 -3.70 26.79 36.99
N ALA A 538 -4.65 26.33 37.81
CA ALA A 538 -4.34 25.48 38.98
C ALA A 538 -3.65 24.15 38.60
N ALA A 539 -4.07 23.52 37.51
CA ALA A 539 -3.46 22.29 36.99
C ALA A 539 -2.03 22.54 36.51
N LEU A 540 -1.79 23.61 35.77
CA LEU A 540 -0.46 23.98 35.27
C LEU A 540 0.48 24.39 36.38
N GLN A 541 -0.04 25.14 37.37
CA GLN A 541 0.74 25.51 38.55
C GLN A 541 1.23 24.29 39.32
N LYS A 542 0.37 23.25 39.45
CA LYS A 542 0.74 22.00 40.13
C LYS A 542 1.74 21.17 39.33
N LEU A 543 1.65 21.15 38.01
CA LEU A 543 2.48 20.31 37.13
C LEU A 543 3.84 20.95 36.76
N ALA A 544 3.86 22.25 36.56
CA ALA A 544 5.00 22.93 35.94
C ALA A 544 5.32 24.28 36.57
N GLY A 545 4.66 24.69 37.67
CA GLY A 545 4.84 26.01 38.28
C GLY A 545 4.47 27.19 37.35
N ALA A 546 3.59 26.98 36.35
CA ALA A 546 3.26 27.94 35.32
C ALA A 546 1.74 28.22 35.25
N ASN A 547 1.37 29.31 34.56
CA ASN A 547 -0.01 29.64 34.25
C ASN A 547 -0.25 29.64 32.75
N LEU A 548 -1.52 29.62 32.32
CA LEU A 548 -1.92 29.90 30.96
C LEU A 548 -1.41 31.29 30.53
N SER A 549 -1.00 31.43 29.27
CA SER A 549 -0.67 32.74 28.75
C SER A 549 -1.91 33.57 28.42
N ALA A 550 -1.74 34.89 28.30
CA ALA A 550 -2.82 35.78 27.86
C ALA A 550 -3.39 35.35 26.48
N GLU A 551 -2.50 34.86 25.57
CA GLU A 551 -2.93 34.32 24.26
C GLU A 551 -3.79 33.08 24.43
N GLN A 552 -3.39 32.14 25.32
CA GLN A 552 -4.13 30.91 25.60
C GLN A 552 -5.50 31.20 26.23
N GLU A 553 -5.57 32.13 27.21
CA GLU A 553 -6.84 32.56 27.80
C GLU A 553 -7.76 33.21 26.76
N THR A 554 -7.20 34.04 25.87
CA THR A 554 -7.92 34.66 24.76
C THR A 554 -8.47 33.63 23.80
N ALA A 555 -7.65 32.62 23.44
CA ALA A 555 -8.05 31.51 22.58
C ALA A 555 -9.15 30.64 23.23
N ILE A 556 -9.05 30.36 24.54
CA ILE A 556 -10.10 29.64 25.30
C ILE A 556 -11.42 30.42 25.20
N ARG A 557 -11.40 31.73 25.49
CA ARG A 557 -12.58 32.60 25.39
C ARG A 557 -13.12 32.57 23.95
N HIS A 558 -12.27 32.70 22.95
CA HIS A 558 -12.64 32.66 21.54
C HIS A 558 -13.42 31.38 21.21
N VAL A 559 -12.89 30.20 21.46
CA VAL A 559 -13.53 28.91 21.08
C VAL A 559 -14.78 28.58 21.90
N LEU A 560 -14.96 29.20 23.08
CA LEU A 560 -16.13 29.01 23.94
C LEU A 560 -17.27 29.99 23.68
N THR A 561 -17.02 31.14 23.01
CA THR A 561 -18.02 32.18 22.78
C THR A 561 -18.29 32.49 21.32
N SER A 562 -17.49 31.94 20.40
CA SER A 562 -17.64 32.15 18.96
C SER A 562 -18.81 31.36 18.37
N GLY A 563 -19.03 31.52 17.06
CA GLY A 563 -20.07 30.83 16.31
C GLY A 563 -19.88 29.29 16.25
N GLN A 564 -20.67 28.69 15.39
CA GLN A 564 -20.62 27.22 15.18
C GLN A 564 -19.26 26.73 14.59
N LEU A 565 -18.45 27.62 14.00
CA LEU A 565 -17.09 27.33 13.55
C LEU A 565 -16.11 28.34 14.13
N SER A 566 -15.01 27.86 14.70
CA SER A 566 -13.92 28.69 15.22
C SER A 566 -12.56 28.13 14.78
N CYS A 567 -11.62 29.01 14.51
CA CYS A 567 -10.25 28.67 14.14
C CYS A 567 -9.26 29.12 15.22
N VAL A 568 -8.26 28.27 15.48
CA VAL A 568 -7.11 28.60 16.33
C VAL A 568 -5.82 28.30 15.54
N ILE A 569 -5.07 29.35 15.28
CA ILE A 569 -3.71 29.24 14.69
C ILE A 569 -2.73 29.24 15.83
N GLY A 570 -1.92 28.20 15.93
CA GLY A 570 -0.87 28.13 16.96
C GLY A 570 0.41 27.53 16.44
N LEU A 571 1.52 28.23 16.69
CA LEU A 571 2.86 27.73 16.38
C LEU A 571 3.14 26.40 17.10
N ALA A 572 4.10 25.62 16.61
CA ALA A 572 4.52 24.39 17.29
C ALA A 572 5.05 24.73 18.69
N GLY A 573 4.56 24.05 19.72
CA GLY A 573 4.97 24.30 21.09
C GLY A 573 4.30 25.50 21.78
N ALA A 574 3.31 26.15 21.16
CA ALA A 574 2.53 27.25 21.76
C ALA A 574 1.44 26.78 22.75
N GLY A 575 1.37 25.49 23.05
CA GLY A 575 0.45 24.96 24.07
C GLY A 575 -1.02 24.84 23.60
N LYS A 576 -1.25 24.53 22.32
CA LYS A 576 -2.59 24.26 21.73
C LYS A 576 -3.38 23.21 22.53
N SER A 577 -2.76 22.10 22.85
CA SER A 577 -3.41 20.99 23.58
C SER A 577 -3.76 21.37 25.03
N THR A 578 -2.94 22.22 25.67
CA THR A 578 -3.22 22.75 27.01
C THR A 578 -4.44 23.66 27.01
N MET A 579 -4.55 24.54 26.01
CA MET A 579 -5.72 25.38 25.78
C MET A 579 -6.98 24.53 25.55
N LEU A 580 -6.89 23.47 24.70
CA LEU A 580 -7.99 22.55 24.43
C LEU A 580 -8.42 21.78 25.66
N SER A 581 -7.50 21.38 26.56
CA SER A 581 -7.82 20.73 27.83
C SER A 581 -8.70 21.62 28.71
N ALA A 582 -8.37 22.90 28.82
CA ALA A 582 -9.18 23.84 29.57
C ALA A 582 -10.55 24.08 28.90
N ALA A 583 -10.59 24.25 27.58
CA ALA A 583 -11.85 24.43 26.84
C ALA A 583 -12.75 23.20 26.93
N ARG A 584 -12.21 21.96 26.88
CA ARG A 584 -12.94 20.73 27.07
C ARG A 584 -13.72 20.73 28.38
N HIS A 585 -13.09 21.10 29.49
CA HIS A 585 -13.77 21.13 30.79
C HIS A 585 -14.97 22.09 30.81
N ALA A 586 -14.93 23.21 30.09
CA ALA A 586 -16.03 24.11 29.96
C ALA A 586 -17.19 23.52 29.14
N TRP A 587 -16.89 22.86 28.00
CA TRP A 587 -17.90 22.23 27.15
C TRP A 587 -18.56 21.04 27.88
N GLU A 588 -17.78 20.16 28.52
CA GLU A 588 -18.29 19.01 29.27
C GLU A 588 -19.20 19.47 30.44
N LYS A 589 -18.86 20.59 31.12
CA LYS A 589 -19.68 21.17 32.19
C LYS A 589 -21.03 21.72 31.68
N GLN A 590 -21.12 22.04 30.40
CA GLN A 590 -22.36 22.37 29.71
C GLN A 590 -23.14 21.17 29.21
N GLY A 591 -22.67 19.96 29.44
CA GLY A 591 -23.27 18.72 28.94
C GLY A 591 -23.01 18.45 27.47
N LEU A 592 -22.01 19.09 26.85
CA LEU A 592 -21.64 18.90 25.47
C LEU A 592 -20.68 17.70 25.32
N GLN A 593 -20.88 16.89 24.29
CA GLN A 593 -19.98 15.82 23.91
C GLN A 593 -18.82 16.38 23.11
N VAL A 594 -17.58 16.22 23.58
CA VAL A 594 -16.39 16.69 22.87
C VAL A 594 -15.73 15.50 22.17
N ILE A 595 -15.53 15.62 20.85
CA ILE A 595 -14.96 14.60 19.97
C ILE A 595 -13.71 15.19 19.32
N GLY A 596 -12.57 14.50 19.47
CA GLY A 596 -11.32 14.88 18.81
C GLY A 596 -11.12 14.14 17.49
N ALA A 597 -10.50 14.83 16.55
CA ALA A 597 -10.11 14.26 15.27
C ALA A 597 -8.74 14.75 14.82
N ALA A 598 -7.95 13.87 14.21
CA ALA A 598 -6.68 14.22 13.59
C ALA A 598 -6.42 13.37 12.34
N LEU A 599 -5.47 13.80 11.51
CA LEU A 599 -5.16 13.10 10.24
C LEU A 599 -4.53 11.72 10.45
N SER A 600 -3.71 11.55 11.48
CA SER A 600 -3.02 10.29 11.80
C SER A 600 -3.41 9.73 13.17
N GLY A 601 -3.25 8.41 13.37
CA GLY A 601 -3.50 7.77 14.66
C GLY A 601 -2.65 8.37 15.77
N LYS A 602 -1.36 8.62 15.51
CA LYS A 602 -0.45 9.23 16.48
C LYS A 602 -0.86 10.66 16.87
N ALA A 603 -1.32 11.46 15.92
CA ALA A 603 -1.81 12.81 16.21
C ALA A 603 -3.12 12.76 17.03
N ALA A 604 -4.01 11.81 16.74
CA ALA A 604 -5.22 11.60 17.52
C ALA A 604 -4.90 11.19 18.98
N ASP A 605 -3.96 10.27 19.19
CA ASP A 605 -3.52 9.88 20.52
C ASP A 605 -2.83 11.03 21.27
N GLY A 606 -2.00 11.80 20.57
CA GLY A 606 -1.38 12.98 21.12
C GLY A 606 -2.41 14.03 21.56
N LEU A 607 -3.45 14.24 20.77
CA LEU A 607 -4.57 15.12 21.14
C LEU A 607 -5.29 14.57 22.38
N GLU A 608 -5.61 13.28 22.41
CA GLU A 608 -6.29 12.64 23.54
C GLU A 608 -5.45 12.68 24.80
N SER A 609 -4.19 12.28 24.75
CA SER A 609 -3.28 12.25 25.90
C SER A 609 -3.05 13.65 26.48
N ALA A 610 -2.89 14.66 25.61
CA ALA A 610 -2.55 16.02 26.05
C ALA A 610 -3.77 16.87 26.45
N SER A 611 -4.94 16.66 25.85
CA SER A 611 -6.15 17.44 26.13
C SER A 611 -7.21 16.65 26.90
N GLY A 612 -7.14 15.31 26.90
CA GLY A 612 -8.15 14.40 27.43
C GLY A 612 -9.40 14.29 26.56
N ILE A 613 -9.40 14.84 25.35
CA ILE A 613 -10.50 14.73 24.38
C ILE A 613 -10.40 13.39 23.68
N VAL A 614 -11.43 12.55 23.81
CA VAL A 614 -11.49 11.24 23.13
C VAL A 614 -11.36 11.46 21.62
N SER A 615 -10.33 10.91 21.01
CA SER A 615 -9.89 11.29 19.67
C SER A 615 -9.80 10.10 18.71
N ARG A 616 -10.11 10.33 17.44
CA ARG A 616 -10.02 9.36 16.35
C ARG A 616 -9.37 9.98 15.11
N THR A 617 -8.97 9.13 14.16
CA THR A 617 -8.55 9.65 12.86
C THR A 617 -9.75 10.14 12.05
N LEU A 618 -9.53 11.18 11.22
CA LEU A 618 -10.54 11.65 10.27
C LEU A 618 -11.09 10.50 9.41
N ALA A 619 -10.23 9.62 8.90
CA ALA A 619 -10.65 8.45 8.12
C ALA A 619 -11.55 7.49 8.92
N SER A 620 -11.31 7.31 10.22
CA SER A 620 -12.16 6.49 11.09
C SER A 620 -13.55 7.08 11.29
N LEU A 621 -13.64 8.40 11.41
CA LEU A 621 -14.92 9.10 11.49
C LEU A 621 -15.70 9.04 10.18
N GLU A 622 -15.04 9.26 9.03
CA GLU A 622 -15.66 9.12 7.71
C GLU A 622 -16.20 7.70 7.49
N TYR A 623 -15.42 6.68 7.84
CA TYR A 623 -15.85 5.29 7.77
C TYR A 623 -17.09 5.02 8.64
N SER A 624 -17.15 5.56 9.87
CA SER A 624 -18.32 5.44 10.73
C SER A 624 -19.56 6.06 10.10
N TRP A 625 -19.44 7.25 9.49
CA TRP A 625 -20.54 7.92 8.79
C TRP A 625 -21.05 7.16 7.58
N GLN A 626 -20.15 6.57 6.79
CA GLN A 626 -20.52 5.73 5.62
C GLN A 626 -21.32 4.49 6.04
N ASN A 627 -21.11 4.01 7.27
CA ASN A 627 -21.85 2.87 7.85
C ASN A 627 -23.07 3.30 8.70
N GLY A 628 -23.52 4.55 8.58
CA GLY A 628 -24.73 5.06 9.24
C GLY A 628 -24.56 5.47 10.70
N TYR A 629 -23.34 5.44 11.25
CA TYR A 629 -23.05 5.84 12.62
C TYR A 629 -22.55 7.29 12.68
N SER A 630 -23.46 8.25 12.83
CA SER A 630 -23.08 9.65 13.10
C SER A 630 -22.91 9.90 14.58
N LEU A 631 -21.73 10.38 14.99
CA LEU A 631 -21.45 10.84 16.34
C LEU A 631 -21.76 12.33 16.54
N LEU A 632 -22.09 13.06 15.46
CA LEU A 632 -22.31 14.50 15.50
C LEU A 632 -23.78 14.83 15.70
N SER A 633 -24.05 15.75 16.62
CA SER A 633 -25.36 16.31 16.95
C SER A 633 -25.20 17.77 17.35
N GLN A 634 -26.30 18.48 17.58
CA GLN A 634 -26.29 19.88 18.08
C GLN A 634 -25.57 20.02 19.45
N ASN A 635 -25.51 18.91 20.23
CA ASN A 635 -24.81 18.87 21.50
C ASN A 635 -23.36 18.37 21.39
N SER A 636 -22.79 18.37 20.19
CA SER A 636 -21.42 17.90 19.96
C SER A 636 -20.49 19.04 19.59
N VAL A 637 -19.26 18.97 20.11
CA VAL A 637 -18.13 19.80 19.69
C VAL A 637 -17.11 18.89 19.03
N LEU A 638 -16.86 19.10 17.73
CA LEU A 638 -15.81 18.42 16.98
C LEU A 638 -14.56 19.28 16.92
N VAL A 639 -13.47 18.78 17.49
CA VAL A 639 -12.15 19.43 17.45
C VAL A 639 -11.28 18.73 16.42
N ILE A 640 -10.85 19.42 15.37
CA ILE A 640 -9.88 18.90 14.40
C ILE A 640 -8.52 19.52 14.68
N ASP A 641 -7.60 18.71 15.17
CA ASP A 641 -6.20 19.12 15.38
C ASP A 641 -5.35 18.86 14.14
N GLU A 642 -4.26 19.60 14.01
CA GLU A 642 -3.39 19.64 12.81
C GLU A 642 -4.21 19.92 11.52
N ALA A 643 -5.22 20.79 11.62
CA ALA A 643 -6.13 21.14 10.52
C ALA A 643 -5.40 21.72 9.29
N GLY A 644 -4.19 22.30 9.50
CA GLY A 644 -3.33 22.79 8.41
C GLY A 644 -2.91 21.73 7.40
N MET A 645 -2.99 20.44 7.77
CA MET A 645 -2.63 19.30 6.90
C MET A 645 -3.82 18.65 6.20
N VAL A 646 -5.03 19.09 6.47
CA VAL A 646 -6.25 18.52 5.89
C VAL A 646 -6.52 19.19 4.54
N GLY A 647 -6.67 18.39 3.48
CA GLY A 647 -6.95 18.91 2.14
C GLY A 647 -8.39 19.39 1.96
N THR A 648 -8.62 20.15 0.88
CA THR A 648 -9.91 20.84 0.63
C THR A 648 -11.08 19.86 0.56
N LYS A 649 -11.00 18.78 -0.20
CA LYS A 649 -12.11 17.81 -0.33
C LYS A 649 -12.47 17.16 1.01
N GLN A 650 -11.46 16.81 1.81
CA GLN A 650 -11.69 16.20 3.11
C GLN A 650 -12.29 17.20 4.11
N LEU A 651 -11.70 18.39 4.25
CA LEU A 651 -12.24 19.39 5.18
C LEU A 651 -13.66 19.82 4.80
N ALA A 652 -13.98 19.90 3.49
CA ALA A 652 -15.34 20.22 3.02
C ALA A 652 -16.38 19.21 3.51
N ARG A 653 -16.04 17.91 3.54
CA ARG A 653 -16.95 16.87 4.09
C ARG A 653 -17.20 17.07 5.58
N PHE A 654 -16.16 17.38 6.35
CA PHE A 654 -16.29 17.62 7.80
C PHE A 654 -17.09 18.89 8.13
N VAL A 655 -16.82 19.99 7.43
CA VAL A 655 -17.57 21.24 7.58
C VAL A 655 -19.05 21.04 7.20
N SER A 656 -19.31 20.31 6.10
CA SER A 656 -20.69 20.01 5.68
C SER A 656 -21.40 19.09 6.68
N ALA A 657 -20.72 18.07 7.23
CA ALA A 657 -21.29 17.18 8.24
C ALA A 657 -21.60 17.92 9.56
N ALA A 658 -20.68 18.76 10.03
CA ALA A 658 -20.89 19.58 11.22
C ALA A 658 -22.04 20.57 11.03
N LYS A 659 -22.10 21.26 9.88
CA LYS A 659 -23.22 22.16 9.55
C LYS A 659 -24.56 21.42 9.53
N LYS A 660 -24.63 20.26 8.88
CA LYS A 660 -25.86 19.46 8.76
C LYS A 660 -26.37 18.95 10.11
N SER A 661 -25.46 18.56 11.00
CA SER A 661 -25.81 18.06 12.35
C SER A 661 -26.02 19.15 13.38
N GLY A 662 -25.72 20.43 13.08
CA GLY A 662 -25.72 21.50 14.04
C GLY A 662 -24.56 21.50 15.04
N ALA A 663 -23.56 20.62 14.83
CA ALA A 663 -22.41 20.47 15.73
C ALA A 663 -21.48 21.70 15.66
N THR A 664 -20.83 22.02 16.76
CA THR A 664 -19.79 23.06 16.79
C THR A 664 -18.47 22.46 16.29
N LEU A 665 -17.78 23.16 15.42
CA LEU A 665 -16.52 22.74 14.81
C LEU A 665 -15.37 23.67 15.20
N ILE A 666 -14.34 23.10 15.81
CA ILE A 666 -13.13 23.83 16.19
C ILE A 666 -11.97 23.32 15.33
N LEU A 667 -11.39 24.19 14.53
CA LEU A 667 -10.22 23.90 13.69
C LEU A 667 -8.96 24.44 14.39
N VAL A 668 -8.03 23.57 14.69
CA VAL A 668 -6.79 23.93 15.38
C VAL A 668 -5.61 23.47 14.51
N GLY A 669 -4.63 24.33 14.32
CA GLY A 669 -3.47 23.98 13.53
C GLY A 669 -2.51 25.13 13.27
N ASP A 670 -1.51 24.86 12.47
CA ASP A 670 -0.56 25.85 12.00
C ASP A 670 -0.57 25.85 10.46
N PRO A 671 -1.02 26.90 9.80
CA PRO A 671 -1.14 26.96 8.33
C PRO A 671 0.22 27.02 7.62
N GLU A 672 1.30 27.34 8.32
CA GLU A 672 2.65 27.43 7.77
C GLU A 672 3.47 26.13 7.98
N GLN A 673 2.86 25.13 8.67
CA GLN A 673 3.42 23.79 8.80
C GLN A 673 3.30 22.98 7.49
N LEU A 674 3.47 21.65 7.58
CA LEU A 674 3.37 20.73 6.44
C LEU A 674 2.10 20.97 5.64
N GLN A 675 2.28 21.11 4.35
CA GLN A 675 1.17 21.24 3.43
C GLN A 675 0.39 19.92 3.33
N PRO A 676 -0.92 19.97 3.09
CA PRO A 676 -1.69 18.77 2.79
C PRO A 676 -1.10 17.98 1.63
N ILE A 677 -1.13 16.65 1.74
CA ILE A 677 -0.81 15.76 0.61
C ILE A 677 -1.89 15.89 -0.48
N GLN A 678 -3.13 16.13 -0.07
CA GLN A 678 -4.25 16.47 -0.94
C GLN A 678 -4.24 17.95 -1.31
N ALA A 679 -4.97 18.30 -2.39
CA ALA A 679 -5.01 19.67 -2.90
C ALA A 679 -5.60 20.70 -1.93
N GLY A 680 -5.05 21.91 -1.97
CA GLY A 680 -5.55 23.10 -1.30
C GLY A 680 -5.03 23.31 0.12
N ARG A 681 -5.29 24.52 0.66
CA ARG A 681 -4.94 24.95 2.03
C ARG A 681 -6.19 25.50 2.75
N PRO A 682 -7.24 24.70 2.88
CA PRO A 682 -8.55 25.19 3.28
C PRO A 682 -8.56 25.78 4.70
N PHE A 683 -7.76 25.25 5.63
CA PHE A 683 -7.66 25.82 6.98
C PHE A 683 -7.13 27.25 6.97
N LYS A 684 -6.10 27.54 6.15
CA LYS A 684 -5.56 28.89 6.01
C LYS A 684 -6.61 29.84 5.43
N ASP A 685 -7.30 29.40 4.37
CA ASP A 685 -8.32 30.19 3.70
C ASP A 685 -9.50 30.51 4.67
N ILE A 686 -10.01 29.49 5.38
CA ILE A 686 -11.09 29.66 6.36
C ILE A 686 -10.67 30.60 7.51
N ALA A 687 -9.49 30.40 8.08
CA ALA A 687 -8.99 31.22 9.18
C ALA A 687 -8.79 32.69 8.79
N LEU A 688 -8.45 32.97 7.52
CA LEU A 688 -8.39 34.35 7.00
C LEU A 688 -9.77 34.95 6.80
N GLU A 689 -10.77 34.17 6.37
CA GLU A 689 -12.12 34.62 6.10
C GLU A 689 -12.98 34.81 7.38
N THR A 690 -12.82 33.87 8.35
CA THR A 690 -13.68 33.84 9.55
C THR A 690 -13.03 34.44 10.80
N GLY A 691 -11.72 34.76 10.71
CA GLY A 691 -10.92 35.13 11.86
C GLY A 691 -10.41 33.91 12.64
N ALA A 692 -9.33 34.10 13.41
CA ALA A 692 -8.73 33.05 14.23
C ALA A 692 -8.09 33.67 15.49
N ALA A 693 -8.18 32.95 16.61
CA ALA A 693 -7.31 33.22 17.75
C ALA A 693 -5.88 32.75 17.42
N ARG A 694 -4.86 33.50 17.90
CA ARG A 694 -3.47 33.22 17.60
C ARG A 694 -2.70 32.87 18.88
N LEU A 695 -1.87 31.80 18.80
CA LEU A 695 -0.94 31.36 19.83
C LEU A 695 0.48 31.44 19.23
N THR A 696 1.18 32.53 19.54
CA THR A 696 2.52 32.83 19.00
C THR A 696 3.62 32.59 20.01
N GLU A 697 3.30 32.58 21.30
CA GLU A 697 4.24 32.39 22.40
C GLU A 697 4.71 30.91 22.46
N ILE A 698 5.93 30.65 21.97
CA ILE A 698 6.52 29.32 21.99
C ILE A 698 7.03 29.01 23.40
N ARG A 699 6.49 27.94 24.02
CA ARG A 699 6.82 27.52 25.39
C ARG A 699 7.65 26.24 25.47
N ARG A 700 7.73 25.48 24.39
CA ARG A 700 8.49 24.22 24.35
C ARG A 700 10.00 24.44 24.46
N GLN A 701 10.54 25.46 23.81
CA GLN A 701 11.96 25.81 23.86
C GLN A 701 12.30 26.63 25.09
N ARG A 702 13.33 26.21 25.79
CA ARG A 702 13.75 26.85 27.04
C ARG A 702 14.62 28.10 26.80
N GLN A 703 15.43 28.10 25.73
CA GLN A 703 16.37 29.18 25.42
C GLN A 703 15.71 30.22 24.49
N GLU A 704 15.92 31.49 24.82
CA GLU A 704 15.32 32.63 24.09
C GLU A 704 15.77 32.65 22.61
N TRP A 705 17.04 32.43 22.34
CA TRP A 705 17.55 32.43 20.98
C TRP A 705 16.89 31.34 20.10
N GLN A 706 16.54 30.17 20.67
CA GLN A 706 15.83 29.10 19.98
C GLN A 706 14.39 29.52 19.63
N ARG A 707 13.71 30.21 20.57
CA ARG A 707 12.38 30.76 20.31
C ARG A 707 12.41 31.76 19.16
N GLN A 708 13.38 32.68 19.18
CA GLN A 708 13.55 33.69 18.12
C GLN A 708 13.93 33.06 16.78
N ALA A 709 14.81 32.09 16.75
CA ALA A 709 15.11 31.34 15.55
C ALA A 709 13.86 30.62 14.99
N SER A 710 13.04 30.03 15.85
CA SER A 710 11.81 29.37 15.48
C SER A 710 10.76 30.36 14.91
N ILE A 711 10.65 31.55 15.47
CA ILE A 711 9.80 32.63 14.94
C ILE A 711 10.31 33.05 13.55
N SER A 712 11.62 33.25 13.39
CA SER A 712 12.22 33.60 12.09
C SER A 712 11.93 32.55 11.03
N LEU A 713 11.95 31.27 11.39
CA LEU A 713 11.58 30.19 10.49
C LEU A 713 10.10 30.25 10.10
N ALA A 714 9.19 30.49 11.05
CA ALA A 714 7.76 30.63 10.79
C ALA A 714 7.44 31.79 9.83
N GLU A 715 8.19 32.88 9.95
CA GLU A 715 8.09 34.06 9.07
C GLU A 715 8.79 33.89 7.72
N GLY A 716 9.47 32.76 7.51
CA GLY A 716 10.18 32.45 6.27
C GLY A 716 11.58 33.06 6.17
N ARG A 717 12.08 33.64 7.25
CA ARG A 717 13.46 34.19 7.37
C ARG A 717 14.44 33.05 7.72
N CYS A 718 14.49 32.01 6.86
CA CYS A 718 15.25 30.79 7.11
C CYS A 718 16.77 31.07 7.23
N ALA A 719 17.30 32.02 6.48
CA ALA A 719 18.72 32.37 6.55
C ALA A 719 19.12 32.89 7.94
N ASP A 720 18.31 33.79 8.52
CA ASP A 720 18.56 34.39 9.86
C ASP A 720 18.53 33.30 10.93
N ALA A 721 17.59 32.38 10.83
CA ALA A 721 17.49 31.28 11.77
C ALA A 721 18.71 30.33 11.69
N ILE A 722 19.08 29.90 10.46
CA ILE A 722 20.27 29.04 10.25
C ILE A 722 21.53 29.75 10.72
N ASP A 723 21.70 31.04 10.48
CA ASP A 723 22.85 31.81 10.97
C ASP A 723 22.85 31.91 12.50
N THR A 724 21.70 31.99 13.13
CA THR A 724 21.59 31.94 14.58
C THR A 724 22.04 30.59 15.13
N TYR A 725 21.57 29.47 14.55
CA TYR A 725 22.04 28.13 14.92
C TYR A 725 23.54 27.94 14.64
N ARG A 726 24.06 28.51 13.54
CA ARG A 726 25.49 28.46 13.18
C ARG A 726 26.36 29.19 14.23
N ARG A 727 25.94 30.40 14.64
CA ARG A 727 26.63 31.17 15.69
C ARG A 727 26.66 30.47 17.04
N GLN A 728 25.68 29.63 17.31
CA GLN A 728 25.61 28.80 18.51
C GLN A 728 26.34 27.45 18.38
N GLY A 729 27.00 27.19 17.25
CA GLY A 729 27.78 25.96 17.03
C GLY A 729 26.93 24.71 16.62
N PHE A 730 25.64 24.87 16.32
CA PHE A 730 24.75 23.76 16.00
C PHE A 730 24.65 23.46 14.50
N VAL A 731 25.44 24.10 13.65
CA VAL A 731 25.46 23.85 12.20
C VAL A 731 26.81 23.34 11.76
N SER A 732 26.86 22.08 11.34
CA SER A 732 28.06 21.48 10.74
C SER A 732 27.91 21.47 9.22
N THR A 733 28.99 21.77 8.50
CA THR A 733 29.07 21.72 7.04
C THR A 733 29.89 20.52 6.58
N ALA A 734 29.57 19.95 5.44
CA ALA A 734 30.26 18.83 4.82
C ALA A 734 30.41 19.05 3.32
N ILE A 735 31.41 18.42 2.72
CA ILE A 735 31.69 18.52 1.28
C ILE A 735 30.59 17.84 0.48
N ASP A 736 30.12 16.68 0.96
CA ASP A 736 29.06 15.89 0.31
C ASP A 736 28.09 15.25 1.31
N THR A 737 27.04 14.61 0.78
CA THR A 737 26.02 13.94 1.60
C THR A 737 26.57 12.76 2.43
N PRO A 738 27.46 11.89 1.92
CA PRO A 738 28.09 10.84 2.71
C PRO A 738 28.85 11.37 3.93
N GLU A 739 29.66 12.41 3.76
CA GLU A 739 30.38 13.05 4.88
C GLU A 739 29.41 13.68 5.89
N ALA A 740 28.37 14.36 5.40
CA ALA A 740 27.34 14.92 6.28
C ALA A 740 26.64 13.85 7.12
N ILE A 741 26.34 12.69 6.52
CA ILE A 741 25.75 11.53 7.24
C ILE A 741 26.72 10.99 8.28
N THR A 742 28.02 10.91 7.96
CA THR A 742 29.04 10.43 8.89
C THR A 742 29.17 11.37 10.09
N LYS A 743 29.26 12.68 9.86
CA LYS A 743 29.30 13.68 10.93
C LYS A 743 28.06 13.63 11.82
N LEU A 744 26.88 13.61 11.19
CA LEU A 744 25.61 13.52 11.91
C LEU A 744 25.54 12.25 12.78
N ALA A 745 25.99 11.11 12.27
CA ALA A 745 26.01 9.87 13.03
C ALA A 745 27.02 9.91 14.20
N GLN A 746 28.17 10.55 14.00
CA GLN A 746 29.16 10.78 15.06
C GLN A 746 28.59 11.66 16.17
N ASP A 747 27.98 12.81 15.82
CA ASP A 747 27.35 13.72 16.79
C ASP A 747 26.22 13.02 17.55
N TYR A 748 25.42 12.20 16.86
CA TYR A 748 24.31 11.42 17.44
C TYR A 748 24.82 10.40 18.48
N VAL A 749 25.88 9.66 18.15
CA VAL A 749 26.46 8.64 19.04
C VAL A 749 27.21 9.29 20.19
N ALA A 750 28.01 10.34 19.95
CA ALA A 750 28.69 11.09 21.00
C ALA A 750 27.70 11.67 22.04
N ASP A 751 26.56 12.19 21.58
CA ASP A 751 25.51 12.64 22.49
C ASP A 751 24.89 11.47 23.29
N MET A 752 24.76 10.27 22.69
CA MET A 752 24.32 9.08 23.43
C MET A 752 25.27 8.69 24.56
N GLU A 753 26.58 8.73 24.30
CA GLU A 753 27.62 8.44 25.29
C GLU A 753 27.64 9.47 26.42
N LEU A 754 27.51 10.77 26.07
CA LEU A 754 27.56 11.86 27.02
C LEU A 754 26.31 11.94 27.93
N ASN A 755 25.12 11.80 27.36
CA ASN A 755 23.83 12.07 28.03
C ASN A 755 23.01 10.80 28.35
N GLY A 756 23.54 9.61 28.04
CA GLY A 756 22.90 8.32 28.33
C GLY A 756 21.63 8.04 27.53
N SER A 757 20.99 6.90 27.83
CA SER A 757 19.77 6.42 27.13
C SER A 757 18.48 7.15 27.50
N ASN A 758 18.49 7.94 28.59
CA ASN A 758 17.29 8.65 29.08
C ASN A 758 16.93 9.89 28.25
N VAL A 759 17.85 10.37 27.40
CA VAL A 759 17.60 11.49 26.50
C VAL A 759 17.09 10.96 25.16
N SER A 760 15.89 11.37 24.74
CA SER A 760 15.31 10.97 23.47
C SER A 760 15.97 11.71 22.30
N ARG A 761 16.33 10.96 21.24
CA ARG A 761 17.05 11.47 20.06
C ARG A 761 16.39 11.01 18.79
N LEU A 762 16.45 11.85 17.75
CA LEU A 762 15.92 11.49 16.43
C LEU A 762 16.70 12.21 15.33
N ALA A 763 17.19 11.45 14.36
CA ALA A 763 17.78 12.00 13.16
C ALA A 763 16.73 12.14 12.05
N LEU A 764 16.76 13.23 11.29
CA LEU A 764 15.73 13.65 10.38
C LEU A 764 16.27 13.98 9.01
N THR A 765 15.58 13.54 8.00
CA THR A 765 15.94 13.85 6.62
C THR A 765 14.71 13.86 5.71
N HIS A 766 14.79 14.51 4.56
CA HIS A 766 13.71 14.56 3.59
C HIS A 766 13.55 13.24 2.83
N ARG A 767 14.63 12.52 2.51
CA ARG A 767 14.59 11.37 1.60
C ARG A 767 14.72 10.04 2.35
N ARG A 768 13.88 9.05 2.01
CA ARG A 768 13.91 7.69 2.59
C ARG A 768 15.27 6.99 2.43
N LYS A 769 16.00 7.23 1.32
CA LYS A 769 17.34 6.66 1.13
C LYS A 769 18.33 7.15 2.17
N ASP A 770 18.23 8.43 2.55
CA ASP A 770 19.12 9.04 3.54
C ASP A 770 18.75 8.58 4.96
N VAL A 771 17.46 8.32 5.24
CA VAL A 771 17.01 7.65 6.48
C VAL A 771 17.75 6.32 6.66
N HIS A 772 17.78 5.49 5.61
CA HIS A 772 18.47 4.21 5.68
C HIS A 772 19.97 4.37 5.89
N ALA A 773 20.61 5.30 5.17
CA ALA A 773 22.04 5.55 5.29
C ALA A 773 22.42 6.07 6.68
N ILE A 774 21.63 6.98 7.27
CA ILE A 774 21.83 7.50 8.63
C ILE A 774 21.68 6.37 9.67
N ASN A 775 20.60 5.57 9.58
CA ASN A 775 20.41 4.44 10.48
C ASN A 775 21.56 3.44 10.41
N GLN A 776 22.09 3.16 9.22
CA GLN A 776 23.25 2.28 9.06
C GLN A 776 24.52 2.90 9.65
N ALA A 777 24.77 4.19 9.43
CA ALA A 777 25.95 4.88 9.96
C ALA A 777 25.95 4.91 11.49
N ILE A 778 24.83 5.26 12.13
CA ILE A 778 24.67 5.24 13.59
C ILE A 778 24.90 3.82 14.13
N ARG A 779 24.26 2.80 13.53
CA ARG A 779 24.43 1.41 13.97
C ARG A 779 25.87 0.92 13.81
N SER A 780 26.56 1.29 12.72
CA SER A 780 27.96 0.90 12.50
C SER A 780 28.88 1.48 13.58
N LEU A 781 28.69 2.74 13.98
CA LEU A 781 29.45 3.37 15.06
C LEU A 781 29.14 2.69 16.39
N ARG A 782 27.88 2.46 16.74
CA ARG A 782 27.47 1.77 17.97
C ARG A 782 28.00 0.33 18.05
N LYS A 783 28.04 -0.36 16.92
CA LYS A 783 28.61 -1.71 16.81
C LYS A 783 30.14 -1.69 17.05
N SER A 784 30.85 -0.72 16.48
CA SER A 784 32.29 -0.54 16.69
C SER A 784 32.61 -0.15 18.13
N GLY A 785 31.69 0.56 18.81
CA GLY A 785 31.81 0.91 20.24
C GLY A 785 31.42 -0.21 21.21
N GLY A 786 30.91 -1.35 20.70
CA GLY A 786 30.49 -2.48 21.54
C GLY A 786 29.10 -2.34 22.19
N ASP A 787 28.33 -1.31 21.83
CA ASP A 787 27.01 -1.01 22.42
C ASP A 787 25.88 -1.94 21.92
N LEU A 788 26.09 -2.63 20.80
CA LEU A 788 25.11 -3.55 20.23
C LEU A 788 25.56 -4.99 20.42
N ALA A 789 24.69 -5.78 21.04
CA ALA A 789 24.89 -7.21 21.27
C ALA A 789 24.80 -8.04 19.96
N VAL A 790 24.72 -9.36 20.10
CA VAL A 790 24.57 -10.28 18.96
C VAL A 790 23.33 -9.91 18.14
N GLU A 791 23.52 -9.84 16.83
CA GLU A 791 22.46 -9.47 15.88
C GLU A 791 21.67 -10.70 15.43
N ALA A 792 20.35 -10.56 15.36
CA ALA A 792 19.47 -11.50 14.68
C ALA A 792 18.88 -10.85 13.41
N LEU A 793 18.76 -11.65 12.33
CA LEU A 793 18.26 -11.18 11.04
C LEU A 793 16.74 -11.39 10.94
N PHE A 794 15.99 -10.32 10.65
CA PHE A 794 14.55 -10.32 10.53
C PHE A 794 14.10 -9.84 9.15
N GLN A 795 12.99 -10.41 8.65
CA GLN A 795 12.37 -9.96 7.41
C GLN A 795 11.45 -8.78 7.70
N THR A 796 11.75 -7.60 7.12
CA THR A 796 10.89 -6.41 7.19
C THR A 796 10.22 -6.13 5.84
N GLU A 797 9.25 -5.19 5.79
CA GLU A 797 8.64 -4.73 4.52
C GLU A 797 9.67 -4.16 3.53
N HIS A 798 10.81 -3.72 4.03
CA HIS A 798 11.89 -3.12 3.24
C HIS A 798 13.07 -4.08 3.00
N GLY A 799 12.85 -5.36 3.19
CA GLY A 799 13.84 -6.42 3.06
C GLY A 799 14.46 -6.85 4.39
N PRO A 800 15.43 -7.77 4.36
CA PRO A 800 16.06 -8.26 5.57
C PRO A 800 16.82 -7.16 6.30
N ARG A 801 16.65 -7.10 7.63
CA ARG A 801 17.32 -6.17 8.54
C ARG A 801 17.87 -6.91 9.75
N ALA A 802 19.06 -6.57 10.18
CA ALA A 802 19.62 -7.07 11.43
C ALA A 802 19.23 -6.16 12.59
N PHE A 803 18.80 -6.76 13.70
CA PHE A 803 18.51 -6.05 14.95
C PHE A 803 19.25 -6.70 16.11
N ALA A 804 19.67 -5.87 17.06
CA ALA A 804 20.31 -6.28 18.29
C ALA A 804 19.60 -5.63 19.48
N LYS A 805 19.83 -6.15 20.69
CA LYS A 805 19.44 -5.47 21.91
C LYS A 805 19.99 -4.04 21.94
N GLY A 806 19.16 -3.08 22.28
CA GLY A 806 19.50 -1.66 22.30
C GLY A 806 19.24 -0.93 20.97
N ASP A 807 18.88 -1.63 19.89
CA ASP A 807 18.47 -0.96 18.66
C ASP A 807 17.14 -0.20 18.82
N ARG A 808 17.04 0.93 18.12
CA ARG A 808 15.80 1.68 18.00
C ARG A 808 15.03 1.20 16.77
N ILE A 809 13.75 0.96 16.92
CA ILE A 809 12.85 0.65 15.80
C ILE A 809 11.67 1.60 15.73
N VAL A 810 11.06 1.68 14.53
CA VAL A 810 9.86 2.45 14.26
C VAL A 810 8.87 1.59 13.50
N PHE A 811 7.62 1.58 13.96
CA PHE A 811 6.53 0.91 13.26
C PHE A 811 6.13 1.68 12.01
N THR A 812 5.84 0.96 10.91
CA THR A 812 5.49 1.55 9.62
C THR A 812 4.03 1.36 9.24
N ARG A 813 3.26 0.61 10.04
CA ARG A 813 1.84 0.35 9.83
C ARG A 813 1.15 0.08 11.17
N ASN A 814 -0.13 0.49 11.25
CA ASN A 814 -0.96 0.17 12.42
C ASN A 814 -1.23 -1.33 12.51
N ASP A 815 -1.18 -1.87 13.70
CA ASP A 815 -1.61 -3.24 14.00
C ASP A 815 -2.42 -3.23 15.31
N ARG A 816 -3.67 -3.70 15.24
CA ARG A 816 -4.59 -3.72 16.39
C ARG A 816 -4.25 -4.81 17.38
N ASP A 817 -3.68 -5.90 16.89
CA ASP A 817 -3.37 -7.07 17.73
C ASP A 817 -2.14 -6.83 18.58
N LEU A 818 -1.15 -6.12 18.04
CA LEU A 818 0.02 -5.64 18.77
C LEU A 818 -0.27 -4.33 19.48
N ASP A 819 -1.40 -3.70 19.18
CA ASP A 819 -1.79 -2.37 19.64
C ASP A 819 -0.67 -1.35 19.38
N VAL A 820 -0.14 -1.36 18.15
CA VAL A 820 0.91 -0.45 17.70
C VAL A 820 0.41 0.44 16.56
N LYS A 821 0.92 1.64 16.51
CA LYS A 821 0.56 2.64 15.50
C LYS A 821 1.74 2.98 14.60
N ASN A 822 1.43 3.33 13.36
CA ASN A 822 2.43 3.83 12.43
C ASN A 822 3.11 5.08 13.00
N GLY A 823 4.44 5.05 13.06
CA GLY A 823 5.25 6.11 13.65
C GLY A 823 5.57 5.94 15.15
N SER A 824 5.05 4.92 15.83
CA SER A 824 5.47 4.60 17.20
C SER A 824 6.92 4.13 17.21
N PHE A 825 7.71 4.65 18.15
CA PHE A 825 9.10 4.27 18.35
C PHE A 825 9.21 3.31 19.54
N CYS A 826 10.22 2.43 19.48
CA CYS A 826 10.54 1.51 20.56
C CYS A 826 12.01 1.12 20.57
N THR A 827 12.44 0.54 21.67
CA THR A 827 13.80 0.02 21.86
C THR A 827 13.74 -1.50 21.94
N VAL A 828 14.68 -2.16 21.28
CA VAL A 828 14.82 -3.62 21.33
C VAL A 828 15.42 -4.03 22.68
N GLU A 829 14.70 -4.85 23.42
CA GLU A 829 15.16 -5.45 24.67
C GLU A 829 15.82 -6.81 24.45
N GLU A 830 15.33 -7.54 23.43
CA GLU A 830 15.82 -8.88 23.11
C GLU A 830 15.55 -9.18 21.64
N ALA A 831 16.55 -9.71 20.96
CA ALA A 831 16.50 -10.07 19.55
C ALA A 831 16.94 -11.53 19.38
N ASP A 832 15.97 -12.45 19.34
CA ASP A 832 16.19 -13.87 19.14
C ASP A 832 15.74 -14.34 17.76
N VAL A 833 16.23 -15.48 17.32
CA VAL A 833 15.82 -16.08 16.05
C VAL A 833 14.30 -16.31 16.05
N GLY A 834 13.57 -15.47 15.29
CA GLY A 834 12.11 -15.59 15.13
C GLY A 834 11.25 -14.73 16.06
N GLN A 835 11.82 -14.02 17.05
CA GLN A 835 11.08 -13.09 17.89
C GLN A 835 11.92 -11.85 18.25
N LEU A 836 11.23 -10.72 18.35
CA LEU A 836 11.82 -9.43 18.72
C LEU A 836 10.98 -8.86 19.88
N ARG A 837 11.57 -8.77 21.05
CA ARG A 837 10.95 -8.11 22.23
C ARG A 837 11.35 -6.66 22.24
N VAL A 838 10.37 -5.79 22.27
CA VAL A 838 10.61 -4.35 22.20
C VAL A 838 9.82 -3.63 23.29
N ARG A 839 10.43 -2.58 23.81
CA ARG A 839 9.80 -1.65 24.77
C ARG A 839 9.32 -0.43 23.98
N ILE A 840 8.03 -0.21 23.94
CA ILE A 840 7.45 1.01 23.34
C ILE A 840 7.82 2.20 24.23
N ASP A 841 8.23 3.29 23.59
CA ASP A 841 8.52 4.53 24.29
C ASP A 841 7.25 5.05 25.01
N ALA A 842 7.41 5.58 26.18
CA ALA A 842 6.33 6.26 26.88
C ALA A 842 5.96 7.53 26.10
N ASP A 843 4.69 7.70 25.76
CA ASP A 843 4.15 8.90 25.13
C ASP A 843 3.20 9.58 26.14
N GLY A 844 3.76 10.57 26.86
CA GLY A 844 3.03 11.40 27.80
C GLY A 844 2.42 10.67 29.00
N SER A 845 1.23 10.09 28.86
CA SER A 845 0.48 9.45 29.95
C SER A 845 0.57 7.92 29.97
N GLU A 846 1.04 7.28 28.90
CA GLU A 846 1.19 5.83 28.84
C GLU A 846 2.52 5.38 29.42
N LYS A 847 2.47 4.39 30.30
CA LYS A 847 3.67 3.70 30.78
C LYS A 847 4.31 2.92 29.65
N SER A 848 5.64 2.90 29.61
CA SER A 848 6.39 2.06 28.69
C SER A 848 5.92 0.60 28.81
N ARG A 849 5.57 -0.04 27.70
CA ARG A 849 5.10 -1.43 27.69
C ARG A 849 6.00 -2.30 26.83
N LEU A 850 6.15 -3.56 27.25
CA LEU A 850 6.85 -4.58 26.50
C LEU A 850 5.90 -5.30 25.57
N ILE A 851 6.27 -5.44 24.30
CA ILE A 851 5.57 -6.27 23.34
C ILE A 851 6.55 -7.21 22.64
N THR A 852 6.05 -8.32 22.15
CA THR A 852 6.82 -9.28 21.37
C THR A 852 6.32 -9.26 19.94
N ILE A 853 7.19 -8.91 19.02
CA ILE A 853 6.97 -8.94 17.58
C ILE A 853 7.44 -10.30 17.06
N MET A 854 6.54 -11.00 16.39
CA MET A 854 6.89 -12.19 15.62
C MET A 854 7.05 -11.76 14.15
N PRO A 855 8.26 -11.66 13.61
CA PRO A 855 8.48 -11.10 12.27
C PRO A 855 7.83 -11.89 11.13
N ASP A 856 7.53 -13.17 11.35
CA ASP A 856 6.70 -13.95 10.43
C ASP A 856 5.25 -13.46 10.34
N HIS A 857 4.80 -12.67 11.32
CA HIS A 857 3.43 -12.19 11.44
C HIS A 857 3.31 -10.68 11.18
N TYR A 858 4.32 -9.93 11.56
CA TYR A 858 4.35 -8.48 11.40
C TYR A 858 5.73 -8.04 10.91
N THR A 859 5.79 -7.55 9.67
CA THR A 859 7.01 -7.11 8.98
C THR A 859 7.13 -5.59 8.85
N ALA A 860 6.10 -4.86 9.34
CA ALA A 860 5.98 -3.43 9.11
C ALA A 860 6.73 -2.60 10.17
N PHE A 861 8.03 -2.85 10.31
CA PHE A 861 8.95 -2.10 11.17
C PHE A 861 10.31 -1.92 10.49
N ASP A 862 11.08 -0.92 10.92
CA ASP A 862 12.43 -0.62 10.43
C ASP A 862 13.25 0.05 11.54
N HIS A 863 14.56 0.27 11.32
CA HIS A 863 15.39 1.00 12.26
C HIS A 863 14.85 2.42 12.53
N GLY A 864 14.87 2.85 13.78
CA GLY A 864 14.18 4.03 14.27
C GLY A 864 15.12 5.15 14.82
N ASN A 865 16.45 5.08 14.61
CA ASN A 865 17.33 6.20 14.97
C ASN A 865 17.13 7.40 14.04
N ALA A 866 16.71 7.16 12.80
CA ALA A 866 16.39 8.18 11.82
C ALA A 866 15.02 7.92 11.16
N CYS A 867 14.33 9.00 10.82
CA CYS A 867 13.09 8.93 10.02
C CYS A 867 12.96 10.12 9.06
N THR A 868 11.92 10.09 8.21
CA THR A 868 11.62 11.26 7.38
C THR A 868 10.93 12.34 8.21
N ILE A 869 11.15 13.62 7.84
CA ILE A 869 10.51 14.78 8.47
C ILE A 869 8.99 14.59 8.56
N HIS A 870 8.32 14.11 7.51
CA HIS A 870 6.88 13.82 7.53
C HIS A 870 6.48 12.77 8.57
N LYS A 871 7.33 11.77 8.79
CA LYS A 871 7.02 10.67 9.72
C LYS A 871 7.25 11.05 11.18
N SER A 872 8.11 12.04 11.43
CA SER A 872 8.42 12.55 12.78
C SER A 872 7.37 13.53 13.31
N GLN A 873 6.41 13.92 12.48
CA GLN A 873 5.39 14.88 12.88
C GLN A 873 4.58 14.37 14.08
N GLY A 874 4.33 15.25 15.05
CA GLY A 874 3.74 14.91 16.34
C GLY A 874 4.71 14.25 17.32
N ALA A 875 5.96 13.92 16.93
CA ALA A 875 6.98 13.44 17.87
C ALA A 875 7.60 14.62 18.66
N THR A 876 7.89 14.37 19.92
CA THR A 876 8.68 15.27 20.77
C THR A 876 9.94 14.54 21.21
N VAL A 877 11.10 15.12 20.94
CA VAL A 877 12.40 14.58 21.36
C VAL A 877 13.24 15.65 22.02
N ASN A 878 14.19 15.24 22.86
CA ASN A 878 15.12 16.18 23.50
C ASN A 878 16.11 16.75 22.48
N ASN A 879 16.69 15.89 21.63
CA ASN A 879 17.69 16.28 20.65
C ASN A 879 17.30 15.81 19.25
N ALA A 880 17.30 16.73 18.28
CA ALA A 880 17.00 16.46 16.89
C ALA A 880 18.21 16.76 16.00
N TYR A 881 18.58 15.83 15.13
CA TYR A 881 19.70 15.94 14.18
C TYR A 881 19.15 16.02 12.77
N VAL A 882 19.36 17.11 12.06
CA VAL A 882 18.74 17.35 10.76
C VAL A 882 19.77 17.31 9.63
N LEU A 883 19.61 16.37 8.71
CA LEU A 883 20.38 16.33 7.47
C LEU A 883 19.76 17.26 6.44
N GLY A 884 20.37 18.43 6.21
CA GLY A 884 20.02 19.34 5.13
C GLY A 884 20.35 18.75 3.76
N SER A 885 19.49 18.93 2.76
CA SER A 885 19.72 18.49 1.38
C SER A 885 19.26 19.53 0.36
N ARG A 886 19.86 19.49 -0.85
CA ARG A 886 19.45 20.38 -1.96
C ARG A 886 18.01 20.21 -2.43
N THR A 887 17.39 19.09 -2.08
CA THR A 887 15.97 18.79 -2.43
C THR A 887 14.97 19.29 -1.39
N MET A 888 15.43 19.94 -0.33
CA MET A 888 14.58 20.61 0.66
C MET A 888 14.21 21.99 0.11
N ASP A 889 12.95 22.16 -0.24
CA ASP A 889 12.37 23.46 -0.57
C ASP A 889 11.98 24.25 0.70
N ARG A 890 11.32 25.40 0.53
CA ARG A 890 10.85 26.23 1.65
C ARG A 890 9.93 25.43 2.60
N VAL A 891 9.09 24.57 2.05
CA VAL A 891 8.17 23.72 2.82
C VAL A 891 8.94 22.61 3.55
N GLY A 892 9.88 21.95 2.88
CA GLY A 892 10.74 20.95 3.48
C GLY A 892 11.68 21.54 4.54
N ARG A 893 12.15 22.77 4.34
CA ARG A 893 12.95 23.51 5.33
C ARG A 893 12.12 23.90 6.55
N GLY A 894 10.91 24.42 6.36
CA GLY A 894 9.99 24.73 7.45
C GLY A 894 9.68 23.53 8.34
N ASN A 895 9.70 22.34 7.81
CA ASN A 895 9.46 21.08 8.55
C ASN A 895 10.67 20.59 9.33
N SER A 896 11.89 20.78 8.82
CA SER A 896 13.10 20.53 9.60
C SER A 896 13.21 21.49 10.77
N ASP A 897 12.68 22.70 10.59
CA ASP A 897 12.67 23.75 11.59
C ASP A 897 11.68 23.52 12.73
N GLN A 898 10.61 22.76 12.51
CA GLN A 898 9.71 22.37 13.59
C GLN A 898 10.31 21.35 14.57
N LEU A 899 11.36 20.68 14.16
CA LEU A 899 12.05 19.69 14.98
C LEU A 899 13.28 20.28 15.66
N LEU A 900 13.83 21.35 15.11
CA LEU A 900 14.77 22.23 15.83
C LEU A 900 14.04 23.12 16.87
N ARG A 901 12.72 23.12 16.84
CA ARG A 901 11.80 23.70 17.83
C ARG A 901 11.45 22.68 18.91
#